data_8e913e84c8c2fc702340e7155c63976a
#
_entry.id   8e913e84c8c2fc702340e7155c63976a
#
_cell.length_a   1.000
_cell.length_b   1.000
_cell.length_c   1.000
_cell.angle_alpha   90.00
_cell.angle_beta   90.00
_cell.angle_gamma   90.00
#
_symmetry.space_group_name_H-M   'P 1'
#
loop_
_entity.id
_entity.type
_entity.pdbx_description
1 polymer ?
#
loop_
_entity_poly.entity_id
_entity_poly.type
_entity_poly.pdbx_seq_one_letter_code
_entity_poly.pdbx_strand_id
1 'polypeptide(L)'
;MAIIMVICFFIRTIYNSYEEIMYIGNINYKEIRYEREQLKMIKDQLFSLRAQEKKNIQMIHDRCQEIIMDKVEDEIRQIPITDLAKSFARLPLQALESNHITTMYDLLKYNRRQLEALDGIGDETADKLMLALHRSIAAVKSQIHYRIDLEHLTDRDKEILQEIYFYLHTKENFTNLNSIYQETERGIQEAYDNSGLIRNFFGWIFSGRKKKQGFLKAVEDVKYFNRSSYAETIKQFYDNCTALKNVDFETILQDYREHAIQYYTVIEKLAEIEIKDNIDEDIDVSLLKQIQATPLLLESFHTELRYYQEFGTKYILHQKRVLLGDEMGLGKTIQAIAAMNHLYHKGHRYFLVICPAGILLNWKREIEKLIDMQAYMLHGTGFSDFEIWKSDGGIAIINYEGLDKIILEKEFPLDMVVVDEAHFVKNKDAQRTRNTIRIIEQAEYALYMTGTAIENNVDEMCYLIECLNPSIASEVKDMKYLAKADLFRKKIAPVYLRRKRSDVLMELPELTIHDEWCMMNEKEIASYHKAVESGNFMAMRRVSWDSLNSTKAERMVELCLQALSEGRKVVIFSYFIETLSFVTDLLLGKSLPAITGKLSLEKRQEILRQFDEPVAQVLPIQIRAGGIGLNIQTAEIVILCEPQLKPSDEMQAISRIYRMGQVNHVFVYRLLSADTIDEVLVKRLHDKQNIFNQFADESEISDQLEQLKEDDVQTLIQSERKKMNH
;
A
#
# COMPACT_ATOMS: atom_id res chain seq x y z
N MET A 1 -85.72 -25.43 -22.65
CA MET A 1 -84.56 -24.59 -22.19
C MET A 1 -83.52 -25.39 -21.48
N ALA A 2 -83.87 -26.23 -20.51
CA ALA A 2 -82.88 -26.99 -19.70
C ALA A 2 -82.00 -27.96 -20.50
N ILE A 3 -82.61 -28.64 -21.50
CA ILE A 3 -81.92 -29.60 -22.41
C ILE A 3 -80.88 -28.85 -23.27
N ILE A 4 -81.21 -27.66 -23.75
CA ILE A 4 -80.33 -26.86 -24.61
C ILE A 4 -79.13 -26.31 -23.74
N MET A 5 -79.37 -25.94 -22.51
CA MET A 5 -78.31 -25.53 -21.57
C MET A 5 -77.36 -26.68 -21.24
N VAL A 6 -77.88 -27.87 -21.05
CA VAL A 6 -77.08 -29.08 -20.80
C VAL A 6 -76.26 -29.47 -22.04
N ILE A 7 -76.87 -29.39 -23.25
CA ILE A 7 -76.13 -29.65 -24.47
C ILE A 7 -75.07 -28.56 -24.77
N CYS A 8 -75.34 -27.28 -24.51
CA CYS A 8 -74.33 -26.21 -24.60
C CYS A 8 -73.24 -26.34 -23.55
N PHE A 9 -73.56 -26.77 -22.35
CA PHE A 9 -72.58 -27.06 -21.33
C PHE A 9 -71.69 -28.26 -21.72
N PHE A 10 -72.30 -29.33 -22.24
CA PHE A 10 -71.55 -30.48 -22.72
C PHE A 10 -70.68 -30.16 -23.95
N ILE A 11 -71.18 -29.41 -24.93
CA ILE A 11 -70.42 -28.96 -26.11
C ILE A 11 -69.29 -28.04 -25.67
N ARG A 12 -69.53 -27.12 -24.74
CA ARG A 12 -68.51 -26.21 -24.21
C ARG A 12 -67.46 -26.98 -23.40
N THR A 13 -67.87 -28.02 -22.71
CA THR A 13 -66.95 -28.90 -21.97
C THR A 13 -66.11 -29.76 -22.91
N ILE A 14 -66.77 -30.30 -23.99
CA ILE A 14 -66.08 -31.05 -25.07
C ILE A 14 -65.12 -30.13 -25.86
N TYR A 15 -65.58 -28.92 -26.18
CA TYR A 15 -64.74 -27.97 -26.90
C TYR A 15 -63.49 -27.52 -26.07
N ASN A 16 -63.70 -27.19 -24.80
CA ASN A 16 -62.61 -26.90 -23.89
C ASN A 16 -61.71 -28.14 -23.63
N SER A 17 -62.28 -29.34 -23.64
CA SER A 17 -61.50 -30.58 -23.55
C SER A 17 -60.75 -30.89 -24.84
N TYR A 18 -61.30 -30.49 -26.02
CA TYR A 18 -60.62 -30.66 -27.31
C TYR A 18 -59.45 -29.66 -27.48
N GLU A 19 -59.60 -28.41 -27.07
CA GLU A 19 -58.49 -27.45 -26.98
C GLU A 19 -57.44 -27.92 -25.97
N GLU A 20 -57.87 -28.40 -24.80
CA GLU A 20 -56.95 -29.00 -23.81
C GLU A 20 -56.26 -30.25 -24.36
N ILE A 21 -56.94 -31.12 -25.11
CA ILE A 21 -56.38 -32.35 -25.70
C ILE A 21 -55.40 -31.98 -26.86
N MET A 22 -55.70 -30.98 -27.68
CA MET A 22 -54.77 -30.48 -28.70
C MET A 22 -53.52 -29.85 -28.06
N TYR A 23 -53.68 -29.12 -26.95
CA TYR A 23 -52.56 -28.55 -26.20
C TYR A 23 -51.72 -29.62 -25.49
N ILE A 24 -52.34 -30.70 -25.02
CA ILE A 24 -51.71 -31.86 -24.37
C ILE A 24 -50.81 -32.64 -25.34
N GLY A 25 -51.21 -32.76 -26.62
CA GLY A 25 -50.43 -33.45 -27.67
C GLY A 25 -49.06 -32.78 -27.94
N ASN A 26 -48.91 -31.51 -27.58
CA ASN A 26 -47.67 -30.74 -27.75
C ASN A 26 -46.77 -30.66 -26.49
N ILE A 27 -47.20 -31.18 -25.34
CA ILE A 27 -46.38 -31.16 -24.11
C ILE A 27 -45.44 -32.36 -24.10
N ASN A 28 -44.16 -32.11 -24.35
CA ASN A 28 -43.11 -33.12 -24.26
C ASN A 28 -42.57 -33.24 -22.82
N TYR A 29 -43.15 -34.14 -22.01
CA TYR A 29 -42.73 -34.35 -20.62
C TYR A 29 -41.27 -34.80 -20.47
N LYS A 30 -40.67 -35.44 -21.48
CA LYS A 30 -39.25 -35.79 -21.48
C LYS A 30 -38.37 -34.54 -21.62
N GLU A 31 -38.76 -33.62 -22.50
CA GLU A 31 -38.09 -32.35 -22.71
C GLU A 31 -38.21 -31.48 -21.44
N ILE A 32 -39.40 -31.36 -20.86
CA ILE A 32 -39.59 -30.60 -19.60
C ILE A 32 -38.75 -31.18 -18.50
N ARG A 33 -38.65 -32.48 -18.38
CA ARG A 33 -37.79 -33.12 -17.35
C ARG A 33 -36.32 -32.81 -17.60
N TYR A 34 -35.86 -32.84 -18.83
CA TYR A 34 -34.50 -32.47 -19.21
C TYR A 34 -34.22 -31.01 -18.90
N GLU A 35 -35.04 -30.08 -19.33
CA GLU A 35 -34.92 -28.65 -19.05
C GLU A 35 -34.91 -28.37 -17.53
N ARG A 36 -35.73 -29.06 -16.79
CA ARG A 36 -35.81 -28.97 -15.33
C ARG A 36 -34.54 -29.48 -14.65
N GLU A 37 -33.92 -30.56 -15.15
CA GLU A 37 -32.62 -31.01 -14.65
C GLU A 37 -31.49 -30.02 -14.95
N GLN A 38 -31.54 -29.35 -16.14
CA GLN A 38 -30.59 -28.27 -16.44
C GLN A 38 -30.75 -27.09 -15.46
N LEU A 39 -31.98 -26.63 -15.21
CA LEU A 39 -32.24 -25.56 -14.24
C LEU A 39 -31.80 -25.95 -12.83
N LYS A 40 -31.96 -27.22 -12.46
CA LYS A 40 -31.46 -27.73 -11.18
C LYS A 40 -29.95 -27.62 -11.07
N MET A 41 -29.22 -27.99 -12.13
CA MET A 41 -27.77 -27.86 -12.16
C MET A 41 -27.33 -26.40 -11.99
N ILE A 42 -27.96 -25.45 -12.69
CA ILE A 42 -27.69 -24.02 -12.55
C ILE A 42 -27.93 -23.54 -11.13
N LYS A 43 -29.06 -23.95 -10.53
CA LYS A 43 -29.41 -23.63 -9.16
C LYS A 43 -28.38 -24.19 -8.14
N ASP A 44 -27.99 -25.46 -8.32
CA ASP A 44 -27.02 -26.12 -7.44
C ASP A 44 -25.62 -25.49 -7.58
N GLN A 45 -25.22 -25.11 -8.80
CA GLN A 45 -23.99 -24.35 -9.07
C GLN A 45 -24.01 -22.97 -8.39
N LEU A 46 -25.11 -22.23 -8.53
CA LEU A 46 -25.28 -20.91 -7.90
C LEU A 46 -25.18 -20.99 -6.37
N PHE A 47 -25.86 -21.97 -5.79
CA PHE A 47 -25.79 -22.22 -4.34
C PHE A 47 -24.36 -22.59 -3.90
N SER A 48 -23.69 -23.45 -4.66
CA SER A 48 -22.30 -23.84 -4.40
C SER A 48 -21.35 -22.66 -4.45
N LEU A 49 -21.47 -21.79 -5.45
CA LEU A 49 -20.65 -20.58 -5.59
C LEU A 49 -20.80 -19.65 -4.39
N ARG A 50 -22.03 -19.38 -3.93
CA ARG A 50 -22.24 -18.54 -2.73
C ARG A 50 -21.67 -19.14 -1.44
N ALA A 51 -21.81 -20.44 -1.29
CA ALA A 51 -21.21 -21.13 -0.15
C ALA A 51 -19.67 -21.07 -0.20
N GLN A 52 -19.12 -21.12 -1.41
CA GLN A 52 -17.68 -21.04 -1.65
C GLN A 52 -17.12 -19.67 -1.34
N GLU A 53 -17.78 -18.57 -1.75
CA GLU A 53 -17.38 -17.20 -1.40
C GLU A 53 -17.24 -17.03 0.12
N LYS A 54 -18.31 -17.36 0.86
CA LYS A 54 -18.32 -17.26 2.32
C LYS A 54 -17.23 -18.11 2.96
N LYS A 55 -17.06 -19.34 2.48
CA LYS A 55 -16.04 -20.27 2.99
C LYS A 55 -14.63 -19.73 2.74
N ASN A 56 -14.35 -19.17 1.57
CA ASN A 56 -13.05 -18.61 1.22
C ASN A 56 -12.70 -17.42 2.15
N ILE A 57 -13.61 -16.46 2.32
CA ILE A 57 -13.43 -15.33 3.24
C ILE A 57 -13.17 -15.82 4.68
N GLN A 58 -13.97 -16.79 5.16
CA GLN A 58 -13.80 -17.34 6.50
C GLN A 58 -12.46 -18.07 6.65
N MET A 59 -12.00 -18.81 5.63
CA MET A 59 -10.73 -19.52 5.68
C MET A 59 -9.56 -18.54 5.75
N ILE A 60 -9.57 -17.45 4.97
CA ILE A 60 -8.54 -16.41 5.06
C ILE A 60 -8.50 -15.82 6.46
N HIS A 61 -9.67 -15.44 7.01
CA HIS A 61 -9.78 -14.91 8.37
C HIS A 61 -9.20 -15.88 9.42
N ASP A 62 -9.68 -17.12 9.44
CA ASP A 62 -9.30 -18.12 10.44
C ASP A 62 -7.79 -18.42 10.38
N ARG A 63 -7.22 -18.60 9.19
CA ARG A 63 -5.79 -18.86 9.02
C ARG A 63 -4.91 -17.69 9.45
N CYS A 64 -5.31 -16.47 9.13
CA CYS A 64 -4.60 -15.29 9.60
C CYS A 64 -4.65 -15.19 11.14
N GLN A 65 -5.81 -15.43 11.75
CA GLN A 65 -5.94 -15.43 13.21
C GLN A 65 -5.09 -16.53 13.88
N GLU A 66 -5.06 -17.75 13.32
CA GLU A 66 -4.20 -18.84 13.82
C GLU A 66 -2.71 -18.42 13.84
N ILE A 67 -2.19 -17.87 12.75
CA ILE A 67 -0.78 -17.44 12.67
C ILE A 67 -0.48 -16.30 13.64
N ILE A 68 -1.40 -15.34 13.75
CA ILE A 68 -1.25 -14.22 14.70
C ILE A 68 -1.22 -14.76 16.13
N MET A 69 -2.10 -15.70 16.47
CA MET A 69 -2.15 -16.28 17.81
C MET A 69 -0.91 -17.11 18.15
N ASP A 70 -0.37 -17.89 17.21
CA ASP A 70 0.89 -18.60 17.41
C ASP A 70 2.03 -17.63 17.78
N LYS A 71 2.15 -16.52 17.07
CA LYS A 71 3.14 -15.47 17.36
C LYS A 71 2.87 -14.78 18.70
N VAL A 72 1.61 -14.51 19.03
CA VAL A 72 1.22 -13.98 20.35
C VAL A 72 1.69 -14.93 21.45
N GLU A 73 1.45 -16.24 21.28
CA GLU A 73 1.87 -17.23 22.26
C GLU A 73 3.40 -17.25 22.45
N ASP A 74 4.14 -17.14 21.38
CA ASP A 74 5.62 -17.10 21.44
C ASP A 74 6.13 -15.85 22.17
N GLU A 75 5.54 -14.69 21.91
CA GLU A 75 5.91 -13.43 22.60
C GLU A 75 5.50 -13.45 24.07
N ILE A 76 4.27 -13.83 24.40
CA ILE A 76 3.82 -13.86 25.81
C ILE A 76 4.54 -14.95 26.62
N ARG A 77 5.15 -15.96 25.98
CA ARG A 77 6.02 -16.96 26.59
C ARG A 77 7.29 -16.36 27.16
N GLN A 78 7.76 -15.25 26.58
CA GLN A 78 8.93 -14.51 27.03
C GLN A 78 8.63 -13.48 28.11
N ILE A 79 7.33 -13.11 28.33
CA ILE A 79 6.94 -12.11 29.31
C ILE A 79 6.82 -12.77 30.69
N PRO A 80 7.68 -12.44 31.67
CA PRO A 80 7.58 -12.97 33.01
C PRO A 80 6.32 -12.50 33.71
N ILE A 81 5.71 -13.36 34.50
CA ILE A 81 4.51 -13.02 35.29
C ILE A 81 4.81 -11.87 36.28
N THR A 82 6.07 -11.71 36.69
CA THR A 82 6.54 -10.64 37.58
C THR A 82 6.35 -9.24 36.99
N ASP A 83 6.28 -9.10 35.67
CA ASP A 83 6.07 -7.79 35.03
C ASP A 83 4.67 -7.23 35.33
N LEU A 84 3.71 -8.09 35.67
CA LEU A 84 2.41 -7.67 36.19
C LEU A 84 2.50 -6.95 37.54
N ALA A 85 3.59 -7.15 38.30
CA ALA A 85 3.76 -6.49 39.61
C ALA A 85 3.73 -4.96 39.52
N LYS A 86 4.07 -4.39 38.35
CA LYS A 86 3.98 -2.95 38.09
C LYS A 86 2.53 -2.43 38.02
N SER A 87 1.59 -3.32 37.71
CA SER A 87 0.15 -2.99 37.51
C SER A 87 -0.73 -3.48 38.66
N PHE A 88 -0.18 -4.24 39.60
CA PHE A 88 -0.89 -4.81 40.75
C PHE A 88 -0.34 -4.25 42.08
N ALA A 89 -1.22 -3.75 42.91
CA ALA A 89 -0.82 -3.31 44.26
C ALA A 89 -0.28 -4.46 45.15
N ARG A 90 -0.76 -5.70 44.92
CA ARG A 90 -0.28 -6.96 45.52
C ARG A 90 -0.51 -8.11 44.57
N LEU A 91 0.50 -8.52 43.84
CA LEU A 91 0.47 -9.71 43.00
C LEU A 91 0.70 -10.95 43.88
N PRO A 92 -0.13 -12.02 43.80
CA PRO A 92 0.02 -13.25 44.57
C PRO A 92 1.14 -14.13 43.98
N LEU A 93 2.37 -13.64 43.93
CA LEU A 93 3.50 -14.30 43.24
C LEU A 93 3.74 -15.71 43.81
N GLN A 94 3.72 -15.89 45.14
CA GLN A 94 3.92 -17.22 45.73
C GLN A 94 2.85 -18.25 45.31
N ALA A 95 1.58 -17.83 45.21
CA ALA A 95 0.53 -18.70 44.73
C ALA A 95 0.70 -19.03 43.22
N LEU A 96 1.13 -18.10 42.40
CA LEU A 96 1.38 -18.33 40.99
C LEU A 96 2.61 -19.23 40.77
N GLU A 97 3.73 -18.96 41.44
CA GLU A 97 4.94 -19.77 41.37
C GLU A 97 4.79 -21.18 41.85
N SER A 98 4.03 -21.40 42.99
CA SER A 98 3.75 -22.72 43.50
C SER A 98 2.90 -23.58 42.55
N ASN A 99 2.15 -22.94 41.67
CA ASN A 99 1.39 -23.59 40.59
C ASN A 99 2.09 -23.57 39.23
N HIS A 100 3.39 -23.30 39.20
CA HIS A 100 4.21 -23.25 38.00
C HIS A 100 3.76 -22.22 36.95
N ILE A 101 3.11 -21.14 37.39
CA ILE A 101 2.73 -20.01 36.53
C ILE A 101 3.84 -18.95 36.64
N THR A 102 4.80 -19.00 35.70
CA THR A 102 5.99 -18.14 35.71
C THR A 102 5.98 -17.12 34.57
N THR A 103 5.19 -17.36 33.54
CA THR A 103 5.06 -16.50 32.37
C THR A 103 3.59 -16.17 32.09
N MET A 104 3.37 -15.17 31.25
CA MET A 104 2.02 -14.84 30.76
C MET A 104 1.43 -15.99 29.94
N TYR A 105 2.26 -16.78 29.26
CA TYR A 105 1.84 -17.99 28.54
C TYR A 105 1.33 -19.08 29.51
N ASP A 106 1.96 -19.25 30.67
CA ASP A 106 1.47 -20.21 31.66
C ASP A 106 0.10 -19.78 32.18
N LEU A 107 -0.10 -18.47 32.37
CA LEU A 107 -1.41 -17.94 32.78
C LEU A 107 -2.50 -18.16 31.71
N LEU A 108 -2.15 -18.16 30.43
CA LEU A 108 -3.08 -18.43 29.32
C LEU A 108 -3.71 -19.83 29.39
N LYS A 109 -3.02 -20.81 29.98
CA LYS A 109 -3.50 -22.19 30.12
C LYS A 109 -4.64 -22.33 31.11
N TYR A 110 -4.90 -21.29 31.93
CA TYR A 110 -5.92 -21.30 32.99
C TYR A 110 -7.12 -20.44 32.59
N ASN A 111 -8.30 -20.95 32.81
CA ASN A 111 -9.52 -20.15 32.80
C ASN A 111 -9.78 -19.50 34.18
N ARG A 112 -10.70 -18.53 34.23
CA ARG A 112 -11.04 -17.81 35.45
C ARG A 112 -11.34 -18.74 36.64
N ARG A 113 -12.16 -19.79 36.44
CA ARG A 113 -12.56 -20.75 37.50
C ARG A 113 -11.39 -21.59 38.01
N GLN A 114 -10.46 -21.93 37.10
CA GLN A 114 -9.26 -22.67 37.47
C GLN A 114 -8.32 -21.81 38.29
N LEU A 115 -8.18 -20.50 37.94
CA LEU A 115 -7.39 -19.56 38.74
C LEU A 115 -7.97 -19.33 40.13
N GLU A 116 -9.27 -19.16 40.23
CA GLU A 116 -10.00 -19.01 41.51
C GLU A 116 -9.86 -20.24 42.43
N ALA A 117 -9.69 -21.44 41.85
CA ALA A 117 -9.48 -22.68 42.58
C ALA A 117 -8.06 -22.85 43.15
N LEU A 118 -7.12 -21.98 42.81
CA LEU A 118 -5.75 -22.01 43.30
C LEU A 118 -5.66 -21.37 44.70
N ASP A 119 -4.96 -22.04 45.63
CA ASP A 119 -4.75 -21.53 46.97
C ASP A 119 -4.06 -20.16 46.95
N GLY A 120 -4.68 -19.17 47.59
CA GLY A 120 -4.16 -17.80 47.66
C GLY A 120 -4.61 -16.88 46.51
N ILE A 121 -5.48 -17.36 45.60
CA ILE A 121 -6.08 -16.55 44.53
C ILE A 121 -7.58 -16.48 44.77
N GLY A 122 -8.08 -15.31 45.16
CA GLY A 122 -9.54 -15.09 45.33
C GLY A 122 -10.19 -14.61 44.02
N ASP A 123 -11.52 -14.56 44.05
CA ASP A 123 -12.39 -14.18 42.91
C ASP A 123 -11.93 -12.86 42.21
N GLU A 124 -11.78 -11.77 43.01
CA GLU A 124 -11.36 -10.47 42.51
C GLU A 124 -9.93 -10.50 41.88
N THR A 125 -9.05 -11.34 42.47
CA THR A 125 -7.67 -11.48 41.96
C THR A 125 -7.65 -12.26 40.64
N ALA A 126 -8.46 -13.32 40.52
CA ALA A 126 -8.60 -14.07 39.27
C ALA A 126 -9.13 -13.18 38.14
N ASP A 127 -10.14 -12.32 38.42
CA ASP A 127 -10.63 -11.35 37.43
C ASP A 127 -9.55 -10.36 36.99
N LYS A 128 -8.78 -9.82 37.91
CA LYS A 128 -7.68 -8.91 37.61
C LYS A 128 -6.59 -9.58 36.77
N LEU A 129 -6.22 -10.82 37.09
CA LEU A 129 -5.23 -11.60 36.31
C LEU A 129 -5.74 -11.87 34.88
N MET A 130 -6.99 -12.28 34.72
CA MET A 130 -7.58 -12.47 33.39
C MET A 130 -7.64 -11.17 32.60
N LEU A 131 -8.01 -10.05 33.23
CA LEU A 131 -8.02 -8.74 32.59
C LEU A 131 -6.62 -8.31 32.15
N ALA A 132 -5.62 -8.55 33.00
CA ALA A 132 -4.22 -8.23 32.67
C ALA A 132 -3.73 -9.11 31.52
N LEU A 133 -4.04 -10.41 31.53
CA LEU A 133 -3.73 -11.33 30.42
C LEU A 133 -4.35 -10.84 29.11
N HIS A 134 -5.65 -10.52 29.11
CA HIS A 134 -6.32 -10.00 27.91
C HIS A 134 -5.69 -8.69 27.40
N ARG A 135 -5.32 -7.78 28.31
CA ARG A 135 -4.62 -6.54 27.93
C ARG A 135 -3.23 -6.82 27.35
N SER A 136 -2.48 -7.76 27.94
CA SER A 136 -1.16 -8.13 27.41
C SER A 136 -1.27 -8.79 26.05
N ILE A 137 -2.25 -9.72 25.86
CA ILE A 137 -2.53 -10.31 24.56
C ILE A 137 -2.89 -9.24 23.53
N ALA A 138 -3.78 -8.30 23.89
CA ALA A 138 -4.17 -7.21 22.99
C ALA A 138 -2.99 -6.31 22.66
N ALA A 139 -2.13 -5.98 23.63
CA ALA A 139 -0.93 -5.18 23.41
C ALA A 139 0.08 -5.90 22.51
N VAL A 140 0.34 -7.19 22.77
CA VAL A 140 1.23 -8.01 21.94
C VAL A 140 0.63 -8.17 20.53
N LYS A 141 -0.66 -8.50 20.43
CA LYS A 141 -1.36 -8.65 19.15
C LYS A 141 -1.27 -7.38 18.29
N SER A 142 -1.32 -6.20 18.92
CA SER A 142 -1.18 -4.93 18.19
C SER A 142 0.25 -4.64 17.69
N GLN A 143 1.25 -5.39 18.15
CA GLN A 143 2.64 -5.27 17.74
C GLN A 143 3.09 -6.42 16.81
N ILE A 144 2.27 -7.47 16.69
CA ILE A 144 2.61 -8.60 15.83
C ILE A 144 2.38 -8.24 14.37
N HIS A 145 3.44 -8.43 13.60
CA HIS A 145 3.46 -8.24 12.18
C HIS A 145 3.34 -9.58 11.46
N TYR A 146 2.29 -9.75 10.65
CA TYR A 146 2.17 -10.92 9.79
C TYR A 146 2.90 -10.64 8.47
N ARG A 147 4.03 -11.29 8.28
CA ARG A 147 4.82 -11.25 7.06
C ARG A 147 4.93 -12.66 6.48
N ILE A 148 4.71 -12.79 5.19
CA ILE A 148 4.98 -14.01 4.42
C ILE A 148 6.45 -14.00 4.04
N ASP A 149 7.21 -14.96 4.57
CA ASP A 149 8.63 -15.13 4.28
C ASP A 149 8.80 -16.12 3.10
N LEU A 150 9.20 -15.59 1.95
CA LEU A 150 9.35 -16.42 0.73
C LEU A 150 10.52 -17.41 0.81
N GLU A 151 11.51 -17.16 1.67
CA GLU A 151 12.64 -18.08 1.86
C GLU A 151 12.28 -19.25 2.80
N HIS A 152 11.29 -19.03 3.70
CA HIS A 152 10.87 -20.01 4.71
C HIS A 152 9.35 -20.20 4.75
N LEU A 153 8.73 -20.44 3.59
CA LEU A 153 7.28 -20.63 3.47
C LEU A 153 6.80 -21.85 4.27
N THR A 154 5.92 -21.60 5.21
CA THR A 154 5.19 -22.65 5.91
C THR A 154 4.02 -23.18 5.07
N ASP A 155 3.49 -24.35 5.43
CA ASP A 155 2.30 -24.87 4.72
C ASP A 155 1.07 -23.96 4.93
N ARG A 156 0.98 -23.27 6.07
CA ARG A 156 -0.07 -22.27 6.34
C ARG A 156 0.05 -21.04 5.44
N ASP A 157 1.28 -20.55 5.20
CA ASP A 157 1.52 -19.44 4.26
C ASP A 157 1.07 -19.81 2.85
N LYS A 158 1.34 -21.05 2.42
CA LYS A 158 0.88 -21.56 1.12
C LYS A 158 -0.63 -21.61 1.01
N GLU A 159 -1.31 -22.10 2.06
CA GLU A 159 -2.78 -22.12 2.11
C GLU A 159 -3.37 -20.71 2.04
N ILE A 160 -2.83 -19.75 2.80
CA ILE A 160 -3.29 -18.36 2.76
C ILE A 160 -3.08 -17.74 1.38
N LEU A 161 -1.89 -17.90 0.78
CA LEU A 161 -1.61 -17.39 -0.55
C LEU A 161 -2.58 -17.95 -1.59
N GLN A 162 -2.91 -19.24 -1.52
CA GLN A 162 -3.86 -19.89 -2.40
C GLN A 162 -5.29 -19.35 -2.23
N GLU A 163 -5.73 -19.14 -0.99
CA GLU A 163 -7.07 -18.63 -0.72
C GLU A 163 -7.20 -17.14 -1.10
N ILE A 164 -6.13 -16.33 -0.90
CA ILE A 164 -6.12 -14.93 -1.31
C ILE A 164 -6.06 -14.83 -2.85
N TYR A 165 -5.25 -15.65 -3.51
CA TYR A 165 -5.23 -15.75 -4.97
C TYR A 165 -6.63 -16.00 -5.52
N PHE A 166 -7.31 -17.01 -4.98
CA PHE A 166 -8.69 -17.32 -5.35
C PHE A 166 -9.62 -16.11 -5.12
N TYR A 167 -9.54 -15.46 -3.97
CA TYR A 167 -10.34 -14.28 -3.63
C TYR A 167 -10.13 -13.14 -4.62
N LEU A 168 -8.87 -12.79 -4.90
CA LEU A 168 -8.54 -11.68 -5.81
C LEU A 168 -9.04 -11.91 -7.24
N HIS A 169 -8.94 -13.14 -7.74
CA HIS A 169 -9.37 -13.49 -9.10
C HIS A 169 -10.86 -13.80 -9.23
N THR A 170 -11.64 -13.78 -8.14
CA THR A 170 -13.08 -14.09 -8.16
C THR A 170 -13.97 -12.99 -7.59
N LYS A 171 -13.44 -12.03 -6.82
CA LYS A 171 -14.23 -11.02 -6.10
C LYS A 171 -15.19 -10.20 -6.98
N GLU A 172 -14.76 -9.77 -8.17
CA GLU A 172 -15.61 -9.03 -9.10
C GLU A 172 -16.76 -9.90 -9.63
N ASN A 173 -16.45 -11.15 -9.96
CA ASN A 173 -17.44 -12.11 -10.42
C ASN A 173 -18.46 -12.43 -9.32
N PHE A 174 -18.03 -12.53 -8.05
CA PHE A 174 -18.95 -12.69 -6.92
C PHE A 174 -19.81 -11.43 -6.70
N THR A 175 -19.25 -10.24 -6.84
CA THR A 175 -20.02 -8.99 -6.76
C THR A 175 -21.12 -8.96 -7.85
N ASN A 176 -20.78 -9.29 -9.09
CA ASN A 176 -21.72 -9.39 -10.18
C ASN A 176 -22.75 -10.50 -9.95
N LEU A 177 -22.32 -11.67 -9.46
CA LEU A 177 -23.21 -12.78 -9.13
C LEU A 177 -24.21 -12.41 -8.02
N ASN A 178 -23.79 -11.67 -7.01
CA ASN A 178 -24.67 -11.25 -5.93
C ASN A 178 -25.79 -10.31 -6.41
N SER A 179 -25.52 -9.42 -7.40
CA SER A 179 -26.55 -8.59 -8.02
C SER A 179 -27.57 -9.44 -8.81
N ILE A 180 -27.08 -10.36 -9.64
CA ILE A 180 -27.90 -11.30 -10.40
C ILE A 180 -28.77 -12.17 -9.47
N TYR A 181 -28.18 -12.63 -8.38
CA TYR A 181 -28.83 -13.53 -7.42
C TYR A 181 -30.04 -12.87 -6.75
N GLN A 182 -29.93 -11.61 -6.33
CA GLN A 182 -31.04 -10.89 -5.69
C GLN A 182 -32.25 -10.77 -6.62
N GLU A 183 -32.03 -10.63 -7.92
CA GLU A 183 -33.10 -10.48 -8.92
C GLU A 183 -33.72 -11.81 -9.34
N THR A 184 -32.93 -12.87 -9.44
CA THR A 184 -33.32 -14.10 -10.14
C THR A 184 -33.56 -15.33 -9.23
N GLU A 185 -33.03 -15.37 -8.02
CA GLU A 185 -33.15 -16.54 -7.12
C GLU A 185 -34.59 -16.98 -6.93
N ARG A 186 -35.45 -16.04 -6.59
CA ARG A 186 -36.86 -16.32 -6.33
C ARG A 186 -37.56 -16.85 -7.57
N GLY A 187 -37.26 -16.26 -8.73
CA GLY A 187 -37.83 -16.68 -10.00
C GLY A 187 -37.38 -18.09 -10.41
N ILE A 188 -36.10 -18.41 -10.27
CA ILE A 188 -35.55 -19.75 -10.53
C ILE A 188 -36.17 -20.80 -9.60
N GLN A 189 -36.28 -20.47 -8.28
CA GLN A 189 -36.87 -21.37 -7.32
C GLN A 189 -38.34 -21.63 -7.61
N GLU A 190 -39.15 -20.60 -7.90
CA GLU A 190 -40.56 -20.71 -8.26
C GLU A 190 -40.75 -21.48 -9.58
N ALA A 191 -39.92 -21.24 -10.59
CA ALA A 191 -39.94 -21.96 -11.86
C ALA A 191 -39.61 -23.45 -11.64
N TYR A 192 -38.60 -23.77 -10.85
CA TYR A 192 -38.22 -25.15 -10.54
C TYR A 192 -39.32 -25.90 -9.78
N ASP A 193 -39.90 -25.30 -8.74
CA ASP A 193 -40.91 -25.95 -7.88
C ASP A 193 -42.21 -26.14 -8.66
N ASN A 194 -42.70 -25.10 -9.32
CA ASN A 194 -43.99 -25.15 -10.05
C ASN A 194 -43.92 -26.06 -11.30
N SER A 195 -42.78 -26.12 -12.00
CA SER A 195 -42.60 -27.07 -13.12
C SER A 195 -42.57 -28.54 -12.69
N GLY A 196 -42.37 -28.82 -11.40
CA GLY A 196 -42.43 -30.14 -10.79
C GLY A 196 -43.81 -30.58 -10.34
N LEU A 197 -44.82 -29.68 -10.33
CA LEU A 197 -46.16 -29.96 -9.79
C LEU A 197 -46.96 -30.96 -10.65
N ILE A 198 -46.69 -31.07 -11.97
CA ILE A 198 -47.34 -31.99 -12.87
C ILE A 198 -46.25 -32.83 -13.55
N ARG A 199 -46.19 -34.11 -13.25
CA ARG A 199 -45.10 -35.00 -13.67
C ARG A 199 -45.39 -35.82 -14.92
N ASN A 200 -46.68 -36.01 -15.22
CA ASN A 200 -47.16 -36.85 -16.35
C ASN A 200 -48.55 -36.46 -16.80
N PHE A 201 -49.01 -37.11 -17.89
CA PHE A 201 -50.34 -36.92 -18.46
C PHE A 201 -51.49 -37.09 -17.50
N PHE A 202 -51.46 -38.11 -16.64
CA PHE A 202 -52.53 -38.33 -15.64
C PHE A 202 -52.53 -37.18 -14.60
N GLY A 203 -51.37 -36.75 -14.15
CA GLY A 203 -51.26 -35.59 -13.23
C GLY A 203 -51.85 -34.31 -13.88
N TRP A 204 -51.71 -34.14 -15.17
CA TRP A 204 -52.34 -33.03 -15.89
C TRP A 204 -53.85 -33.12 -15.86
N ILE A 205 -54.44 -34.30 -16.27
CA ILE A 205 -55.90 -34.49 -16.33
C ILE A 205 -56.56 -34.17 -14.99
N PHE A 206 -55.99 -34.65 -13.92
CA PHE A 206 -56.53 -34.47 -12.55
C PHE A 206 -56.19 -33.14 -11.88
N SER A 207 -55.46 -32.25 -12.54
CA SER A 207 -55.09 -30.93 -12.00
C SER A 207 -56.14 -29.86 -12.35
N GLY A 208 -56.44 -28.98 -11.40
CA GLY A 208 -57.34 -27.85 -11.61
C GLY A 208 -56.70 -26.76 -12.49
N ARG A 209 -57.55 -25.92 -13.10
CA ARG A 209 -57.17 -24.89 -14.06
C ARG A 209 -56.04 -23.99 -13.60
N LYS A 210 -56.05 -23.55 -12.32
CA LYS A 210 -55.06 -22.70 -11.71
C LYS A 210 -53.67 -23.37 -11.66
N LYS A 211 -53.65 -24.68 -11.32
CA LYS A 211 -52.43 -25.49 -11.26
C LYS A 211 -51.85 -25.75 -12.66
N LYS A 212 -52.70 -25.98 -13.65
CA LYS A 212 -52.26 -26.12 -15.06
C LYS A 212 -51.64 -24.87 -15.60
N GLN A 213 -52.27 -23.69 -15.37
CA GLN A 213 -51.71 -22.40 -15.79
C GLN A 213 -50.36 -22.10 -15.10
N GLY A 214 -50.26 -22.36 -13.79
CA GLY A 214 -48.99 -22.19 -13.05
C GLY A 214 -47.89 -23.10 -13.60
N PHE A 215 -48.20 -24.35 -13.93
CA PHE A 215 -47.24 -25.29 -14.52
C PHE A 215 -46.77 -24.84 -15.92
N LEU A 216 -47.68 -24.42 -16.80
CA LEU A 216 -47.31 -23.95 -18.12
C LEU A 216 -46.39 -22.74 -18.09
N LYS A 217 -46.75 -21.76 -17.25
CA LYS A 217 -45.90 -20.59 -17.03
C LYS A 217 -44.53 -21.01 -16.51
N ALA A 218 -44.49 -21.90 -15.50
CA ALA A 218 -43.23 -22.38 -14.96
C ALA A 218 -42.35 -23.12 -15.97
N VAL A 219 -42.96 -23.84 -16.95
CA VAL A 219 -42.20 -24.48 -18.04
C VAL A 219 -41.58 -23.44 -18.96
N GLU A 220 -42.30 -22.36 -19.27
CA GLU A 220 -41.77 -21.24 -20.05
C GLU A 220 -40.62 -20.54 -19.28
N ASP A 221 -40.83 -20.26 -18.00
CA ASP A 221 -39.84 -19.67 -17.13
C ASP A 221 -38.56 -20.55 -17.05
N VAL A 222 -38.69 -21.88 -16.91
CA VAL A 222 -37.55 -22.83 -16.94
C VAL A 222 -36.76 -22.72 -18.26
N LYS A 223 -37.46 -22.69 -19.39
CA LYS A 223 -36.81 -22.55 -20.72
C LYS A 223 -36.12 -21.18 -20.85
N TYR A 224 -36.74 -20.13 -20.34
CA TYR A 224 -36.19 -18.79 -20.33
C TYR A 224 -34.89 -18.74 -19.50
N PHE A 225 -34.90 -19.22 -18.26
CA PHE A 225 -33.73 -19.23 -17.40
C PHE A 225 -32.58 -20.06 -17.96
N ASN A 226 -32.87 -21.25 -18.50
CA ASN A 226 -31.84 -22.12 -19.08
C ASN A 226 -31.15 -21.51 -20.33
N ARG A 227 -31.84 -20.65 -21.07
CA ARG A 227 -31.31 -19.97 -22.27
C ARG A 227 -30.87 -18.55 -22.01
N SER A 228 -31.00 -18.08 -20.78
CA SER A 228 -30.61 -16.74 -20.41
C SER A 228 -29.06 -16.60 -20.35
N SER A 229 -28.57 -15.40 -20.56
CA SER A 229 -27.16 -15.07 -20.33
C SER A 229 -26.70 -15.38 -18.92
N TYR A 230 -27.61 -15.33 -17.94
CA TYR A 230 -27.31 -15.66 -16.54
C TYR A 230 -26.88 -17.12 -16.35
N ALA A 231 -27.55 -18.05 -17.03
CA ALA A 231 -27.22 -19.47 -16.95
C ALA A 231 -25.79 -19.73 -17.47
N GLU A 232 -25.44 -19.07 -18.57
CA GLU A 232 -24.10 -19.16 -19.16
C GLU A 232 -23.05 -18.52 -18.26
N THR A 233 -23.33 -17.33 -17.72
CA THR A 233 -22.44 -16.65 -16.78
C THR A 233 -22.18 -17.49 -15.53
N ILE A 234 -23.23 -18.07 -14.92
CA ILE A 234 -23.10 -18.93 -13.74
C ILE A 234 -22.23 -20.15 -14.06
N LYS A 235 -22.45 -20.81 -15.18
CA LYS A 235 -21.67 -21.98 -15.59
C LYS A 235 -20.21 -21.62 -15.84
N GLN A 236 -19.93 -20.57 -16.61
CA GLN A 236 -18.57 -20.11 -16.88
C GLN A 236 -17.84 -19.74 -15.60
N PHE A 237 -18.52 -19.06 -14.68
CA PHE A 237 -17.92 -18.70 -13.40
C PHE A 237 -17.65 -19.91 -12.51
N TYR A 238 -18.57 -20.90 -12.49
CA TYR A 238 -18.36 -22.15 -11.76
C TYR A 238 -17.16 -22.93 -12.31
N ASP A 239 -17.03 -23.02 -13.62
CA ASP A 239 -15.90 -23.68 -14.28
C ASP A 239 -14.59 -22.93 -13.99
N ASN A 240 -14.61 -21.59 -14.02
CA ASN A 240 -13.46 -20.74 -13.67
C ASN A 240 -13.04 -20.94 -12.21
N CYS A 241 -13.96 -20.92 -11.25
CA CYS A 241 -13.66 -21.20 -9.85
C CYS A 241 -13.03 -22.59 -9.65
N THR A 242 -13.46 -23.58 -10.44
CA THR A 242 -12.88 -24.92 -10.38
C THR A 242 -11.47 -24.95 -10.96
N ALA A 243 -11.20 -24.19 -12.02
CA ALA A 243 -9.87 -24.05 -12.61
C ALA A 243 -8.90 -23.35 -11.65
N LEU A 244 -9.32 -22.24 -11.04
CA LEU A 244 -8.51 -21.46 -10.09
C LEU A 244 -8.07 -22.26 -8.85
N LYS A 245 -8.85 -23.23 -8.39
CA LYS A 245 -8.45 -24.13 -7.31
C LYS A 245 -7.36 -25.13 -7.65
N ASN A 246 -7.16 -25.38 -8.94
CA ASN A 246 -6.19 -26.35 -9.45
C ASN A 246 -4.96 -25.66 -10.07
N VAL A 247 -4.78 -24.37 -9.85
CA VAL A 247 -3.60 -23.62 -10.29
C VAL A 247 -2.37 -24.12 -9.53
N ASP A 248 -1.26 -24.29 -10.23
CA ASP A 248 0.01 -24.67 -9.61
C ASP A 248 0.52 -23.54 -8.68
N PHE A 249 1.24 -23.96 -7.64
CA PHE A 249 1.66 -23.02 -6.61
C PHE A 249 2.69 -22.01 -7.10
N GLU A 250 3.49 -22.32 -8.12
CA GLU A 250 4.48 -21.40 -8.69
C GLU A 250 3.78 -20.21 -9.38
N THR A 251 2.67 -20.46 -10.07
CA THR A 251 1.82 -19.40 -10.63
C THR A 251 1.28 -18.49 -9.54
N ILE A 252 0.86 -19.03 -8.39
CA ILE A 252 0.38 -18.26 -7.25
C ILE A 252 1.51 -17.40 -6.65
N LEU A 253 2.71 -17.96 -6.53
CA LEU A 253 3.87 -17.22 -6.04
C LEU A 253 4.26 -16.07 -6.99
N GLN A 254 4.18 -16.30 -8.28
CA GLN A 254 4.45 -15.26 -9.26
C GLN A 254 3.41 -14.12 -9.17
N ASP A 255 2.13 -14.47 -9.07
CA ASP A 255 1.06 -13.49 -8.86
C ASP A 255 1.25 -12.70 -7.56
N TYR A 256 1.62 -13.38 -6.46
CA TYR A 256 1.94 -12.70 -5.20
C TYR A 256 3.11 -11.72 -5.33
N ARG A 257 4.20 -12.10 -6.02
CA ARG A 257 5.34 -11.20 -6.25
C ARG A 257 4.94 -9.94 -7.03
N GLU A 258 4.02 -10.07 -7.98
CA GLU A 258 3.54 -8.96 -8.80
C GLU A 258 2.49 -8.09 -8.10
N HIS A 259 1.68 -8.69 -7.23
CA HIS A 259 0.51 -8.07 -6.61
C HIS A 259 0.53 -8.06 -5.08
N ALA A 260 1.71 -8.14 -4.44
CA ALA A 260 1.86 -8.26 -2.98
C ALA A 260 1.02 -7.25 -2.18
N ILE A 261 0.92 -6.02 -2.67
CA ILE A 261 0.10 -4.97 -2.03
C ILE A 261 -1.36 -5.40 -1.91
N GLN A 262 -1.92 -6.03 -2.95
CA GLN A 262 -3.32 -6.50 -2.93
C GLN A 262 -3.50 -7.64 -1.93
N TYR A 263 -2.55 -8.58 -1.87
CA TYR A 263 -2.56 -9.66 -0.90
C TYR A 263 -2.57 -9.14 0.54
N TYR A 264 -1.66 -8.22 0.88
CA TYR A 264 -1.65 -7.62 2.21
C TYR A 264 -2.88 -6.76 2.51
N THR A 265 -3.44 -6.08 1.51
CA THR A 265 -4.71 -5.37 1.67
C THR A 265 -5.86 -6.32 2.04
N VAL A 266 -5.90 -7.52 1.44
CA VAL A 266 -6.88 -8.57 1.78
C VAL A 266 -6.65 -9.08 3.21
N ILE A 267 -5.39 -9.35 3.58
CA ILE A 267 -5.02 -9.78 4.94
C ILE A 267 -5.48 -8.75 5.98
N GLU A 268 -5.16 -7.48 5.80
CA GLU A 268 -5.58 -6.40 6.71
C GLU A 268 -7.09 -6.33 6.88
N LYS A 269 -7.83 -6.37 5.77
CA LYS A 269 -9.29 -6.25 5.80
C LYS A 269 -10.00 -7.46 6.38
N LEU A 270 -9.58 -8.66 5.99
CA LEU A 270 -10.28 -9.88 6.36
C LEU A 270 -9.81 -10.47 7.69
N ALA A 271 -8.56 -10.22 8.10
CA ALA A 271 -8.05 -10.66 9.39
C ALA A 271 -8.46 -9.73 10.55
N GLU A 272 -9.16 -8.61 10.27
CA GLU A 272 -9.53 -7.60 11.27
C GLU A 272 -8.31 -7.16 12.11
N ILE A 273 -7.16 -7.04 11.44
CA ILE A 273 -5.96 -6.54 12.08
C ILE A 273 -6.17 -5.04 12.30
N GLU A 274 -6.59 -4.67 13.50
CA GLU A 274 -6.56 -3.28 13.94
C GLU A 274 -5.09 -2.87 14.03
N ILE A 275 -4.59 -2.22 13.00
CA ILE A 275 -3.33 -1.49 13.06
C ILE A 275 -3.62 -0.30 13.98
N LYS A 276 -3.24 -0.44 15.26
CA LYS A 276 -3.14 0.73 16.12
C LYS A 276 -1.93 1.52 15.63
N ASP A 277 -2.18 2.42 14.71
CA ASP A 277 -1.22 3.45 14.41
C ASP A 277 -0.90 4.21 15.70
N ASN A 278 0.38 4.46 16.01
CA ASN A 278 0.79 5.37 17.07
C ASN A 278 0.20 6.79 16.89
N ILE A 279 -0.49 7.03 15.80
CA ILE A 279 -1.29 8.23 15.47
C ILE A 279 -2.41 8.45 16.49
N ASP A 280 -2.96 7.40 17.08
CA ASP A 280 -4.04 7.49 18.08
C ASP A 280 -3.58 8.22 19.36
N GLU A 281 -2.27 8.31 19.61
CA GLU A 281 -1.73 9.03 20.77
C GLU A 281 -1.63 10.55 20.56
N ASP A 282 -1.41 11.00 19.33
CA ASP A 282 -1.23 12.42 19.00
C ASP A 282 -2.54 13.10 18.56
N ILE A 283 -3.52 12.35 18.05
CA ILE A 283 -4.82 12.86 17.61
C ILE A 283 -5.83 12.75 18.76
N ASP A 284 -6.54 13.84 19.06
CA ASP A 284 -7.63 13.80 20.03
C ASP A 284 -8.71 12.78 19.64
N VAL A 285 -9.20 12.00 20.60
CA VAL A 285 -10.19 10.92 20.37
C VAL A 285 -11.45 11.43 19.66
N SER A 286 -11.85 12.67 19.91
CA SER A 286 -13.02 13.29 19.24
C SER A 286 -12.75 13.55 17.77
N LEU A 287 -11.57 14.06 17.44
CA LEU A 287 -11.13 14.29 16.08
C LEU A 287 -10.95 12.98 15.31
N LEU A 288 -10.34 11.98 15.95
CA LEU A 288 -10.19 10.63 15.38
C LEU A 288 -11.53 10.05 14.94
N LYS A 289 -12.54 10.09 15.82
CA LYS A 289 -13.90 9.60 15.49
C LYS A 289 -14.54 10.36 14.34
N GLN A 290 -14.33 11.67 14.25
CA GLN A 290 -14.87 12.51 13.16
C GLN A 290 -14.20 12.15 11.82
N ILE A 291 -12.89 11.96 11.81
CA ILE A 291 -12.15 11.54 10.62
C ILE A 291 -12.62 10.15 10.15
N GLN A 292 -12.70 9.18 11.07
CA GLN A 292 -13.18 7.83 10.75
C GLN A 292 -14.61 7.82 10.21
N ALA A 293 -15.48 8.68 10.73
CA ALA A 293 -16.86 8.84 10.27
C ALA A 293 -16.99 9.56 8.92
N THR A 294 -15.91 10.18 8.41
CA THR A 294 -15.94 10.86 7.10
C THR A 294 -16.21 9.85 5.99
N PRO A 295 -17.28 10.01 5.20
CA PRO A 295 -17.60 9.11 4.10
C PRO A 295 -16.52 9.21 3.02
N LEU A 296 -16.16 8.07 2.43
CA LEU A 296 -15.21 8.00 1.32
C LEU A 296 -15.88 7.33 0.12
N LEU A 297 -16.00 8.05 -1.00
CA LEU A 297 -16.52 7.56 -2.27
C LEU A 297 -15.32 7.18 -3.15
N LEU A 298 -15.22 5.91 -3.48
CA LEU A 298 -14.16 5.34 -4.34
C LEU A 298 -14.76 4.74 -5.62
N GLU A 299 -15.88 5.28 -6.09
CA GLU A 299 -16.43 4.93 -7.40
C GLU A 299 -15.39 5.26 -8.47
N SER A 300 -15.18 4.38 -9.45
CA SER A 300 -14.13 4.51 -10.48
C SER A 300 -12.69 4.60 -9.96
N PHE A 301 -12.43 4.12 -8.75
CA PHE A 301 -11.07 4.00 -8.21
C PHE A 301 -10.57 2.56 -8.40
N HIS A 302 -9.55 2.37 -9.24
CA HIS A 302 -9.16 1.05 -9.77
C HIS A 302 -8.30 0.21 -8.84
N THR A 303 -8.12 0.61 -7.59
CA THR A 303 -7.39 -0.18 -6.59
C THR A 303 -8.00 -0.02 -5.21
N GLU A 304 -7.63 -0.89 -4.30
CA GLU A 304 -8.04 -0.80 -2.90
C GLU A 304 -6.99 -0.02 -2.09
N LEU A 305 -7.47 0.86 -1.22
CA LEU A 305 -6.61 1.56 -0.27
C LEU A 305 -6.28 0.65 0.92
N ARG A 306 -5.03 0.70 1.40
CA ARG A 306 -4.64 0.16 2.70
C ARG A 306 -5.35 0.95 3.82
N TYR A 307 -5.53 0.35 4.98
CA TYR A 307 -6.21 1.00 6.11
C TYR A 307 -5.66 2.39 6.42
N TYR A 308 -4.34 2.52 6.53
CA TYR A 308 -3.71 3.81 6.80
C TYR A 308 -3.86 4.83 5.65
N GLN A 309 -3.93 4.37 4.39
CA GLN A 309 -4.17 5.23 3.22
C GLN A 309 -5.61 5.74 3.21
N GLU A 310 -6.56 4.88 3.54
CA GLU A 310 -7.96 5.26 3.71
C GLU A 310 -8.11 6.30 4.82
N PHE A 311 -7.48 6.08 5.98
CA PHE A 311 -7.45 7.04 7.07
C PHE A 311 -6.85 8.38 6.63
N GLY A 312 -5.66 8.36 5.98
CA GLY A 312 -5.03 9.59 5.49
C GLY A 312 -5.88 10.34 4.45
N THR A 313 -6.58 9.62 3.58
CA THR A 313 -7.53 10.22 2.63
C THR A 313 -8.70 10.88 3.36
N LYS A 314 -9.31 10.20 4.35
CA LYS A 314 -10.38 10.76 5.18
C LYS A 314 -9.89 11.97 5.99
N TYR A 315 -8.65 11.93 6.49
CA TYR A 315 -8.03 13.05 7.18
C TYR A 315 -7.90 14.27 6.26
N ILE A 316 -7.41 14.08 5.02
CA ILE A 316 -7.32 15.15 4.00
C ILE A 316 -8.70 15.78 3.75
N LEU A 317 -9.71 14.94 3.54
CA LEU A 317 -11.09 15.39 3.25
C LEU A 317 -11.72 16.12 4.44
N HIS A 318 -11.48 15.66 5.66
CA HIS A 318 -12.04 16.25 6.88
C HIS A 318 -11.39 17.59 7.20
N GLN A 319 -10.06 17.66 7.17
CA GLN A 319 -9.28 18.83 7.57
C GLN A 319 -9.13 19.88 6.47
N LYS A 320 -9.34 19.52 5.20
CA LYS A 320 -9.25 20.34 3.99
C LYS A 320 -7.87 20.93 3.70
N ARG A 321 -7.12 21.39 4.70
CA ARG A 321 -5.80 22.02 4.55
C ARG A 321 -4.78 21.26 5.38
N VAL A 322 -3.98 20.42 4.72
CA VAL A 322 -3.18 19.36 5.36
C VAL A 322 -1.73 19.38 4.90
N LEU A 323 -0.82 19.17 5.82
CA LEU A 323 0.55 18.79 5.60
C LEU A 323 0.69 17.27 5.86
N LEU A 324 0.82 16.48 4.80
CA LEU A 324 1.02 15.04 4.87
C LEU A 324 2.52 14.73 4.85
N GLY A 325 3.05 14.40 6.01
CA GLY A 325 4.46 14.13 6.26
C GLY A 325 4.82 12.64 6.28
N ASP A 326 3.98 11.77 5.73
CA ASP A 326 4.21 10.33 5.66
C ASP A 326 5.59 10.00 5.08
N GLU A 327 6.26 9.01 5.68
CA GLU A 327 7.56 8.56 5.19
C GLU A 327 7.50 8.16 3.71
N MET A 328 8.64 8.22 3.02
CA MET A 328 8.73 7.83 1.61
C MET A 328 8.30 6.37 1.42
N GLY A 329 7.56 6.09 0.34
CA GLY A 329 7.06 4.74 0.04
C GLY A 329 5.69 4.39 0.64
N LEU A 330 5.09 5.26 1.46
CA LEU A 330 3.75 5.06 2.06
C LEU A 330 2.59 5.44 1.12
N GLY A 331 2.85 5.81 -0.12
CA GLY A 331 1.79 6.08 -1.08
C GLY A 331 1.03 7.39 -0.84
N LYS A 332 1.72 8.50 -0.54
CA LYS A 332 1.10 9.84 -0.45
C LYS A 332 0.33 10.20 -1.72
N THR A 333 0.86 9.85 -2.88
CA THR A 333 0.25 10.10 -4.19
C THR A 333 -1.11 9.44 -4.32
N ILE A 334 -1.25 8.17 -3.92
CA ILE A 334 -2.52 7.44 -3.99
C ILE A 334 -3.57 8.04 -3.04
N GLN A 335 -3.17 8.52 -1.86
CA GLN A 335 -4.05 9.20 -0.92
C GLN A 335 -4.58 10.53 -1.51
N ALA A 336 -3.71 11.30 -2.17
CA ALA A 336 -4.08 12.54 -2.85
C ALA A 336 -5.06 12.28 -4.01
N ILE A 337 -4.79 11.26 -4.84
CA ILE A 337 -5.66 10.87 -5.96
C ILE A 337 -7.01 10.37 -5.46
N ALA A 338 -7.04 9.59 -4.38
CA ALA A 338 -8.28 9.12 -3.76
C ALA A 338 -9.13 10.28 -3.21
N ALA A 339 -8.49 11.31 -2.62
CA ALA A 339 -9.18 12.51 -2.17
C ALA A 339 -9.77 13.29 -3.35
N MET A 340 -9.03 13.48 -4.44
CA MET A 340 -9.53 14.12 -5.66
C MET A 340 -10.68 13.33 -6.29
N ASN A 341 -10.59 12.00 -6.33
CA ASN A 341 -11.66 11.13 -6.83
C ASN A 341 -12.94 11.29 -6.00
N HIS A 342 -12.83 11.27 -4.66
CA HIS A 342 -13.97 11.52 -3.78
C HIS A 342 -14.63 12.87 -4.05
N LEU A 343 -13.83 13.94 -4.13
CA LEU A 343 -14.33 15.28 -4.40
C LEU A 343 -15.01 15.38 -5.77
N TYR A 344 -14.46 14.72 -6.80
CA TYR A 344 -15.07 14.65 -8.12
C TYR A 344 -16.48 14.04 -8.08
N HIS A 345 -16.68 12.95 -7.35
CA HIS A 345 -17.99 12.32 -7.16
C HIS A 345 -18.95 13.18 -6.28
N LYS A 346 -18.40 14.17 -5.55
CA LYS A 346 -19.18 15.19 -4.85
C LYS A 346 -19.54 16.39 -5.71
N GLY A 347 -19.09 16.44 -6.97
CA GLY A 347 -19.41 17.49 -7.93
C GLY A 347 -18.31 18.53 -8.11
N HIS A 348 -17.17 18.41 -7.42
CA HIS A 348 -15.98 19.24 -7.65
C HIS A 348 -15.34 18.92 -9.01
N ARG A 349 -14.67 19.88 -9.65
CA ARG A 349 -14.22 19.72 -11.04
C ARG A 349 -12.77 20.10 -11.29
N TYR A 350 -12.18 21.00 -10.51
CA TYR A 350 -10.91 21.64 -10.82
C TYR A 350 -9.84 21.28 -9.79
N PHE A 351 -8.87 20.46 -10.22
CA PHE A 351 -7.79 19.97 -9.38
C PHE A 351 -6.45 20.37 -9.98
N LEU A 352 -5.50 20.80 -9.14
CA LEU A 352 -4.17 21.21 -9.57
C LEU A 352 -3.09 20.49 -8.76
N VAL A 353 -2.17 19.82 -9.44
CA VAL A 353 -0.99 19.19 -8.83
C VAL A 353 0.25 20.00 -9.19
N ILE A 354 0.94 20.49 -8.17
CA ILE A 354 2.21 21.21 -8.30
C ILE A 354 3.31 20.28 -7.82
N CYS A 355 4.29 19.96 -8.70
CA CYS A 355 5.34 19.02 -8.37
C CYS A 355 6.66 19.36 -9.07
N PRO A 356 7.80 18.75 -8.67
CA PRO A 356 9.05 18.88 -9.42
C PRO A 356 8.93 18.40 -10.87
N ALA A 357 9.61 19.06 -11.81
CA ALA A 357 9.53 18.76 -13.24
C ALA A 357 9.78 17.27 -13.59
N GLY A 358 10.64 16.61 -12.83
CA GLY A 358 10.99 15.20 -13.06
C GLY A 358 9.90 14.18 -12.77
N ILE A 359 8.83 14.57 -12.06
CA ILE A 359 7.75 13.64 -11.67
C ILE A 359 6.40 13.96 -12.32
N LEU A 360 6.33 14.97 -13.21
CA LEU A 360 5.11 15.34 -13.94
C LEU A 360 4.45 14.13 -14.62
N LEU A 361 5.24 13.37 -15.39
CA LEU A 361 4.74 12.22 -16.12
C LEU A 361 4.38 11.06 -15.20
N ASN A 362 5.06 10.91 -14.08
CA ASN A 362 4.70 9.91 -13.07
C ASN A 362 3.32 10.21 -12.48
N TRP A 363 3.06 11.47 -12.12
CA TRP A 363 1.73 11.90 -11.67
C TRP A 363 0.64 11.60 -12.69
N LYS A 364 0.87 11.95 -13.97
CA LYS A 364 -0.09 11.68 -15.03
C LYS A 364 -0.43 10.19 -15.12
N ARG A 365 0.59 9.32 -15.11
CA ARG A 365 0.39 7.86 -15.19
C ARG A 365 -0.32 7.28 -13.97
N GLU A 366 0.02 7.73 -12.78
CA GLU A 366 -0.65 7.27 -11.57
C GLU A 366 -2.13 7.68 -11.58
N ILE A 367 -2.46 8.89 -12.05
CA ILE A 367 -3.84 9.33 -12.22
C ILE A 367 -4.55 8.43 -13.23
N GLU A 368 -4.01 8.27 -14.45
CA GLU A 368 -4.60 7.45 -15.52
C GLU A 368 -4.75 5.97 -15.14
N LYS A 369 -3.87 5.48 -14.27
CA LYS A 369 -3.94 4.11 -13.74
C LYS A 369 -5.03 3.93 -12.68
N LEU A 370 -5.23 4.94 -11.82
CA LEU A 370 -6.02 4.80 -10.62
C LEU A 370 -7.47 5.29 -10.75
N ILE A 371 -7.74 6.22 -11.68
CA ILE A 371 -9.06 6.84 -11.84
C ILE A 371 -9.35 7.20 -13.30
N ASP A 372 -10.64 7.37 -13.62
CA ASP A 372 -11.11 7.72 -14.98
C ASP A 372 -11.11 9.24 -15.28
N MET A 373 -10.45 10.05 -14.43
CA MET A 373 -10.40 11.50 -14.63
C MET A 373 -9.34 11.90 -15.64
N GLN A 374 -9.64 12.91 -16.47
CA GLN A 374 -8.70 13.45 -17.44
C GLN A 374 -7.55 14.20 -16.73
N ALA A 375 -6.31 13.87 -17.10
CA ALA A 375 -5.09 14.51 -16.61
C ALA A 375 -4.41 15.35 -17.69
N TYR A 376 -4.16 16.62 -17.39
CA TYR A 376 -3.53 17.61 -18.28
C TYR A 376 -2.14 17.97 -17.79
N MET A 377 -1.12 17.77 -18.61
CA MET A 377 0.27 18.08 -18.24
C MET A 377 0.67 19.44 -18.78
N LEU A 378 0.70 20.47 -17.91
CA LEU A 378 1.01 21.86 -18.25
C LEU A 378 2.53 22.08 -18.26
N HIS A 379 3.22 21.60 -19.31
CA HIS A 379 4.67 21.71 -19.44
C HIS A 379 5.11 21.89 -20.90
N GLY A 380 6.15 22.68 -21.15
CA GLY A 380 6.69 22.90 -22.49
C GLY A 380 5.67 23.56 -23.43
N THR A 381 5.33 22.87 -24.53
CA THR A 381 4.30 23.28 -25.50
C THR A 381 2.87 22.97 -25.03
N GLY A 382 2.70 22.18 -23.94
CA GLY A 382 1.41 21.73 -23.41
C GLY A 382 0.62 22.81 -22.67
N PHE A 383 1.02 24.09 -22.70
CA PHE A 383 0.23 25.17 -22.12
C PHE A 383 -1.09 25.45 -22.87
N SER A 384 -1.25 24.92 -24.09
CA SER A 384 -2.57 24.89 -24.76
C SER A 384 -3.61 24.10 -23.97
N ASP A 385 -3.18 23.07 -23.19
CA ASP A 385 -4.05 22.23 -22.37
C ASP A 385 -4.62 23.00 -21.17
N PHE A 386 -4.02 24.14 -20.82
CA PHE A 386 -4.51 24.99 -19.72
C PHE A 386 -5.92 25.54 -19.98
N GLU A 387 -6.20 26.02 -21.20
CA GLU A 387 -7.51 26.52 -21.56
C GLU A 387 -8.53 25.37 -21.67
N ILE A 388 -8.09 24.19 -22.12
CA ILE A 388 -8.94 22.99 -22.16
C ILE A 388 -9.31 22.58 -20.73
N TRP A 389 -8.34 22.50 -19.82
CA TRP A 389 -8.60 22.20 -18.42
C TRP A 389 -9.54 23.20 -17.76
N LYS A 390 -9.38 24.51 -18.04
CA LYS A 390 -10.31 25.55 -17.53
C LYS A 390 -11.74 25.37 -18.03
N SER A 391 -11.92 24.85 -19.26
CA SER A 391 -13.23 24.57 -19.86
C SER A 391 -13.85 23.29 -19.31
N ASP A 392 -13.09 22.19 -19.28
CA ASP A 392 -13.62 20.87 -19.12
C ASP A 392 -13.51 20.35 -17.67
N GLY A 393 -12.61 20.94 -16.87
CA GLY A 393 -12.25 20.42 -15.56
C GLY A 393 -11.27 19.25 -15.63
N GLY A 394 -11.05 18.56 -14.52
CA GLY A 394 -10.10 17.46 -14.38
C GLY A 394 -8.87 17.85 -13.58
N ILE A 395 -7.77 17.14 -13.76
CA ILE A 395 -6.55 17.33 -12.98
C ILE A 395 -5.47 17.96 -13.86
N ALA A 396 -5.07 19.19 -13.56
CA ALA A 396 -3.90 19.82 -14.16
C ALA A 396 -2.64 19.49 -13.36
N ILE A 397 -1.54 19.19 -14.04
CA ILE A 397 -0.25 18.86 -13.42
C ILE A 397 0.80 19.84 -13.95
N ILE A 398 1.45 20.56 -13.04
CA ILE A 398 2.40 21.63 -13.39
C ILE A 398 3.66 21.56 -12.50
N ASN A 399 4.78 21.98 -13.03
CA ASN A 399 5.99 22.14 -12.23
C ASN A 399 6.07 23.54 -11.59
N TYR A 400 6.87 23.67 -10.53
CA TYR A 400 7.02 24.91 -9.78
C TYR A 400 7.41 26.12 -10.64
N GLU A 401 8.26 25.90 -11.63
CA GLU A 401 8.75 26.95 -12.55
C GLU A 401 7.69 27.35 -13.58
N GLY A 402 6.67 26.52 -13.78
CA GLY A 402 5.56 26.80 -14.70
C GLY A 402 4.46 27.66 -14.12
N LEU A 403 4.41 27.82 -12.77
CA LEU A 403 3.34 28.53 -12.09
C LEU A 403 3.22 30.03 -12.43
N ASP A 404 4.30 30.64 -12.92
CA ASP A 404 4.28 32.04 -13.38
C ASP A 404 3.54 32.23 -14.71
N LYS A 405 3.39 31.15 -15.49
CA LYS A 405 2.75 31.13 -16.80
C LYS A 405 1.24 30.95 -16.75
N ILE A 406 0.71 30.47 -15.60
CA ILE A 406 -0.74 30.30 -15.42
C ILE A 406 -1.32 31.47 -14.62
N ILE A 407 -2.38 32.04 -15.15
CA ILE A 407 -3.15 33.10 -14.48
C ILE A 407 -4.57 32.58 -14.33
N LEU A 408 -4.96 32.33 -13.08
CA LEU A 408 -6.34 32.03 -12.73
C LEU A 408 -7.02 33.32 -12.28
N GLU A 409 -8.22 33.52 -12.76
CA GLU A 409 -9.08 34.62 -12.30
C GLU A 409 -9.34 34.44 -10.80
N LYS A 410 -9.50 35.54 -10.06
CA LYS A 410 -9.67 35.50 -8.59
C LYS A 410 -10.87 34.66 -8.13
N GLU A 411 -11.87 34.53 -8.99
CA GLU A 411 -13.09 33.78 -8.71
C GLU A 411 -13.12 32.38 -9.38
N PHE A 412 -11.98 31.94 -9.92
CA PHE A 412 -11.91 30.59 -10.51
C PHE A 412 -12.17 29.53 -9.47
N PRO A 413 -13.10 28.58 -9.71
CA PRO A 413 -13.53 27.60 -8.71
C PRO A 413 -12.52 26.48 -8.54
N LEU A 414 -11.32 26.78 -8.04
CA LEU A 414 -10.27 25.81 -7.79
C LEU A 414 -10.61 24.99 -6.54
N ASP A 415 -10.91 23.73 -6.71
CA ASP A 415 -11.39 22.87 -5.62
C ASP A 415 -10.25 22.38 -4.73
N MET A 416 -9.22 21.77 -5.31
CA MET A 416 -8.09 21.23 -4.55
C MET A 416 -6.75 21.48 -5.23
N VAL A 417 -5.77 21.88 -4.42
CA VAL A 417 -4.36 22.00 -4.82
C VAL A 417 -3.51 21.00 -4.03
N VAL A 418 -2.74 20.20 -4.75
CA VAL A 418 -1.75 19.29 -4.20
C VAL A 418 -0.35 19.84 -4.50
N VAL A 419 0.47 20.00 -3.47
CA VAL A 419 1.86 20.45 -3.57
C VAL A 419 2.77 19.31 -3.15
N ASP A 420 3.34 18.64 -4.13
CA ASP A 420 4.24 17.51 -3.88
C ASP A 420 5.70 17.99 -3.67
N GLU A 421 6.40 17.32 -2.77
CA GLU A 421 7.71 17.72 -2.25
C GLU A 421 7.68 19.17 -1.72
N ALA A 422 6.78 19.43 -0.79
CA ALA A 422 6.50 20.77 -0.24
C ALA A 422 7.74 21.47 0.36
N HIS A 423 8.83 20.76 0.64
CA HIS A 423 10.10 21.34 1.04
C HIS A 423 10.70 22.30 -0.02
N PHE A 424 10.23 22.25 -1.28
CA PHE A 424 10.61 23.23 -2.32
C PHE A 424 10.06 24.62 -2.05
N VAL A 425 9.02 24.77 -1.24
CA VAL A 425 8.38 26.06 -0.93
C VAL A 425 8.72 26.61 0.47
N LYS A 426 9.76 26.08 1.11
CA LYS A 426 10.21 26.50 2.44
C LYS A 426 10.81 27.91 2.52
N ASN A 427 11.35 28.44 1.42
CA ASN A 427 11.95 29.77 1.37
C ASN A 427 10.90 30.83 0.99
N LYS A 428 10.54 31.70 1.93
CA LYS A 428 9.53 32.77 1.78
C LYS A 428 9.83 33.72 0.61
N ASP A 429 11.12 33.99 0.34
CA ASP A 429 11.54 34.97 -0.66
C ASP A 429 11.64 34.39 -2.08
N ALA A 430 11.52 33.08 -2.22
CA ALA A 430 11.61 32.43 -3.51
C ALA A 430 10.34 32.70 -4.36
N GLN A 431 10.51 33.00 -5.65
CA GLN A 431 9.43 33.24 -6.59
C GLN A 431 8.44 32.06 -6.64
N ARG A 432 8.97 30.81 -6.66
CA ARG A 432 8.14 29.60 -6.64
C ARG A 432 7.22 29.51 -5.41
N THR A 433 7.71 29.92 -4.21
CA THR A 433 6.92 29.93 -2.98
C THR A 433 5.78 30.93 -3.08
N ARG A 434 6.05 32.17 -3.51
CA ARG A 434 5.00 33.18 -3.70
C ARG A 434 3.94 32.76 -4.71
N ASN A 435 4.35 32.15 -5.83
CA ASN A 435 3.43 31.65 -6.84
C ASN A 435 2.55 30.51 -6.29
N THR A 436 3.15 29.59 -5.53
CA THR A 436 2.42 28.46 -4.91
C THR A 436 1.39 28.98 -3.91
N ILE A 437 1.78 29.90 -3.01
CA ILE A 437 0.85 30.48 -2.01
C ILE A 437 -0.32 31.17 -2.70
N ARG A 438 -0.06 32.00 -3.75
CA ARG A 438 -1.12 32.67 -4.51
C ARG A 438 -2.18 31.69 -5.05
N ILE A 439 -1.77 30.52 -5.50
CA ILE A 439 -2.68 29.50 -6.02
C ILE A 439 -3.45 28.79 -4.88
N ILE A 440 -2.76 28.43 -3.80
CA ILE A 440 -3.37 27.74 -2.65
C ILE A 440 -4.43 28.58 -1.96
N GLU A 441 -4.26 29.91 -1.91
CA GLU A 441 -5.24 30.82 -1.33
C GLU A 441 -6.59 30.81 -2.05
N GLN A 442 -6.62 30.35 -3.32
CA GLN A 442 -7.85 30.26 -4.12
C GLN A 442 -8.56 28.91 -3.97
N ALA A 443 -7.89 27.89 -3.41
CA ALA A 443 -8.44 26.54 -3.31
C ALA A 443 -9.14 26.30 -1.96
N GLU A 444 -10.24 25.53 -2.00
CA GLU A 444 -10.91 25.07 -0.79
C GLU A 444 -10.06 24.02 -0.06
N TYR A 445 -9.48 23.06 -0.81
CA TYR A 445 -8.62 22.02 -0.28
C TYR A 445 -7.15 22.28 -0.67
N ALA A 446 -6.24 22.19 0.29
CA ALA A 446 -4.82 22.34 0.06
C ALA A 446 -4.05 21.22 0.75
N LEU A 447 -3.35 20.40 -0.04
CA LEU A 447 -2.56 19.29 0.45
C LEU A 447 -1.07 19.53 0.14
N TYR A 448 -0.29 19.72 1.19
CA TYR A 448 1.16 19.67 1.12
C TYR A 448 1.63 18.25 1.39
N MET A 449 2.50 17.72 0.54
CA MET A 449 3.10 16.40 0.74
C MET A 449 4.62 16.52 0.77
N THR A 450 5.24 15.83 1.72
CA THR A 450 6.69 15.70 1.77
C THR A 450 7.07 14.38 2.41
N GLY A 451 8.12 13.74 1.89
CA GLY A 451 8.68 12.52 2.47
C GLY A 451 9.98 12.76 3.23
N THR A 452 10.53 13.96 3.11
CA THR A 452 11.69 14.38 3.92
C THR A 452 11.18 14.87 5.27
N ALA A 453 11.78 14.37 6.34
CA ALA A 453 11.39 14.76 7.68
C ALA A 453 11.55 16.28 7.86
N ILE A 454 10.43 16.99 7.87
CA ILE A 454 10.36 18.41 8.21
C ILE A 454 10.81 18.63 9.68
N GLU A 455 10.84 17.56 10.44
CA GLU A 455 11.24 17.55 11.86
C GLU A 455 12.67 17.99 12.09
N ASN A 456 13.50 17.95 11.05
CA ASN A 456 14.86 18.46 11.11
C ASN A 456 14.93 19.99 11.17
N ASN A 457 13.81 20.67 10.87
CA ASN A 457 13.70 22.13 10.96
C ASN A 457 12.27 22.53 11.34
N VAL A 458 12.06 22.69 12.64
CA VAL A 458 10.76 23.10 13.21
C VAL A 458 10.29 24.43 12.63
N ASP A 459 11.20 25.34 12.27
CA ASP A 459 10.86 26.60 11.63
C ASP A 459 10.30 26.41 10.21
N GLU A 460 10.89 25.49 9.44
CA GLU A 460 10.35 25.13 8.11
C GLU A 460 8.97 24.49 8.22
N MET A 461 8.78 23.57 9.19
CA MET A 461 7.48 22.95 9.46
C MET A 461 6.45 23.99 9.87
N CYS A 462 6.77 24.85 10.82
CA CYS A 462 5.88 25.92 11.27
C CYS A 462 5.53 26.88 10.13
N TYR A 463 6.45 27.13 9.21
CA TYR A 463 6.19 27.96 8.04
C TYR A 463 5.22 27.26 7.04
N LEU A 464 5.42 25.97 6.76
CA LEU A 464 4.48 25.24 5.90
C LEU A 464 3.09 25.15 6.54
N ILE A 465 3.02 25.00 7.87
CA ILE A 465 1.77 25.06 8.61
C ILE A 465 1.16 26.47 8.52
N GLU A 466 1.97 27.55 8.60
CA GLU A 466 1.51 28.94 8.46
C GLU A 466 0.83 29.17 7.10
N CYS A 467 1.39 28.58 6.01
CA CYS A 467 0.79 28.65 4.69
C CYS A 467 -0.57 27.92 4.57
N LEU A 468 -0.78 26.87 5.37
CA LEU A 468 -2.00 26.07 5.37
C LEU A 468 -3.03 26.57 6.39
N ASN A 469 -2.59 26.83 7.62
CA ASN A 469 -3.44 27.26 8.73
C ASN A 469 -2.70 28.27 9.64
N PRO A 470 -2.82 29.59 9.36
CA PRO A 470 -2.14 30.64 10.13
C PRO A 470 -2.51 30.66 11.63
N SER A 471 -3.73 30.24 11.99
CA SER A 471 -4.16 30.24 13.39
C SER A 471 -3.39 29.20 14.21
N ILE A 472 -3.29 27.95 13.73
CA ILE A 472 -2.51 26.90 14.37
C ILE A 472 -1.03 27.29 14.41
N ALA A 473 -0.50 27.84 13.32
CA ALA A 473 0.89 28.31 13.28
C ALA A 473 1.18 29.37 14.35
N SER A 474 0.27 30.30 14.59
CA SER A 474 0.42 31.33 15.65
C SER A 474 0.43 30.72 17.04
N GLU A 475 -0.39 29.68 17.30
CA GLU A 475 -0.43 29.00 18.60
C GLU A 475 0.84 28.22 18.92
N VAL A 476 1.49 27.65 17.90
CA VAL A 476 2.68 26.80 18.09
C VAL A 476 4.00 27.55 17.93
N LYS A 477 3.95 28.79 17.44
CA LYS A 477 5.16 29.60 17.20
C LYS A 477 6.00 29.82 18.44
N ASP A 478 5.34 30.04 19.58
CA ASP A 478 6.00 30.24 20.88
C ASP A 478 6.32 28.90 21.58
N MET A 479 5.86 27.78 21.05
CA MET A 479 6.06 26.44 21.58
C MET A 479 7.14 25.64 20.84
N LYS A 480 7.90 26.24 19.94
CA LYS A 480 8.90 25.55 19.10
C LYS A 480 9.93 24.76 19.92
N TYR A 481 10.31 25.26 21.11
CA TYR A 481 11.19 24.56 22.05
C TYR A 481 10.54 23.32 22.70
N LEU A 482 9.21 23.17 22.57
CA LEU A 482 8.43 22.02 23.02
C LEU A 482 8.04 21.11 21.84
N ALA A 483 8.65 21.26 20.67
CA ALA A 483 8.26 20.53 19.46
C ALA A 483 8.24 18.99 19.61
N LYS A 484 8.86 18.49 20.68
CA LYS A 484 8.89 17.08 21.10
C LYS A 484 7.80 16.67 22.08
N ALA A 485 7.27 17.64 22.82
CA ALA A 485 6.26 17.33 23.82
C ALA A 485 4.97 16.92 23.12
N ASP A 486 4.25 15.97 23.71
CA ASP A 486 2.92 15.52 23.26
C ASP A 486 1.97 16.69 23.04
N LEU A 487 2.13 17.75 23.83
CA LEU A 487 1.32 18.95 23.71
C LEU A 487 1.51 19.67 22.37
N PHE A 488 2.73 19.74 21.85
CA PHE A 488 2.99 20.35 20.53
C PHE A 488 2.41 19.48 19.42
N ARG A 489 2.66 18.15 19.47
CA ARG A 489 2.12 17.20 18.49
C ARG A 489 0.60 17.24 18.44
N LYS A 490 -0.08 17.23 19.59
CA LYS A 490 -1.54 17.38 19.67
C LYS A 490 -2.05 18.69 19.10
N LYS A 491 -1.29 19.77 19.24
CA LYS A 491 -1.65 21.09 18.69
C LYS A 491 -1.58 21.14 17.17
N ILE A 492 -0.60 20.49 16.55
CA ILE A 492 -0.44 20.45 15.09
C ILE A 492 -1.23 19.32 14.45
N ALA A 493 -1.71 18.33 15.21
CA ALA A 493 -2.47 17.18 14.71
C ALA A 493 -3.71 17.54 13.83
N PRO A 494 -4.36 18.70 13.95
CA PRO A 494 -5.40 19.09 13.00
C PRO A 494 -4.90 19.49 11.60
N VAL A 495 -3.60 19.72 11.41
CA VAL A 495 -3.04 20.16 10.13
C VAL A 495 -1.89 19.30 9.65
N TYR A 496 -1.29 18.52 10.52
CA TYR A 496 -0.12 17.68 10.23
C TYR A 496 -0.37 16.21 10.57
N LEU A 497 -0.20 15.35 9.57
CA LEU A 497 -0.26 13.90 9.71
C LEU A 497 1.06 13.29 9.24
N ARG A 498 1.70 12.49 10.08
CA ARG A 498 2.92 11.76 9.76
C ARG A 498 2.90 10.34 10.27
N ARG A 499 3.34 9.40 9.42
CA ARG A 499 3.49 7.98 9.75
C ARG A 499 4.84 7.48 9.27
N LYS A 500 5.44 6.56 10.03
CA LYS A 500 6.67 5.86 9.66
C LYS A 500 6.30 4.54 8.97
N ARG A 501 7.19 4.05 8.11
CA ARG A 501 7.01 2.74 7.48
C ARG A 501 6.95 1.61 8.49
N SER A 502 7.79 1.67 9.53
CA SER A 502 7.79 0.73 10.65
C SER A 502 6.44 0.61 11.35
N ASP A 503 5.64 1.67 11.33
CA ASP A 503 4.39 1.74 12.08
C ASP A 503 3.20 1.19 11.29
N VAL A 504 3.27 1.24 9.94
CA VAL A 504 2.13 0.93 9.06
C VAL A 504 2.40 -0.15 8.01
N LEU A 505 3.66 -0.45 7.66
CA LEU A 505 4.03 -1.49 6.70
C LEU A 505 4.70 -2.65 7.43
N MET A 506 3.89 -3.50 7.99
CA MET A 506 4.32 -4.65 8.79
C MET A 506 4.92 -5.78 7.95
N GLU A 507 4.64 -5.77 6.65
CA GLU A 507 5.04 -6.79 5.69
C GLU A 507 6.40 -6.54 5.03
N LEU A 508 7.01 -5.37 5.21
CA LEU A 508 8.28 -5.09 4.56
C LEU A 508 9.35 -6.11 4.97
N PRO A 509 10.10 -6.66 4.00
CA PRO A 509 11.21 -7.56 4.29
C PRO A 509 12.31 -6.84 5.09
N GLU A 510 13.28 -7.60 5.58
CA GLU A 510 14.46 -7.02 6.20
C GLU A 510 15.22 -6.13 5.22
N LEU A 511 15.76 -5.04 5.76
CA LEU A 511 16.70 -4.16 5.10
C LEU A 511 18.04 -4.25 5.84
N THR A 512 19.04 -4.82 5.19
CA THR A 512 20.38 -4.95 5.77
C THR A 512 21.34 -4.00 5.08
N ILE A 513 22.03 -3.17 5.85
CA ILE A 513 23.04 -2.22 5.33
C ILE A 513 24.41 -2.70 5.77
N HIS A 514 25.30 -2.92 4.79
CA HIS A 514 26.68 -3.33 4.98
C HIS A 514 27.64 -2.21 4.55
N ASP A 515 28.56 -1.85 5.43
CA ASP A 515 29.67 -0.97 5.12
C ASP A 515 30.86 -1.81 4.65
N GLU A 516 31.16 -1.77 3.34
CA GLU A 516 32.21 -2.52 2.67
C GLU A 516 33.47 -1.70 2.58
N TRP A 517 34.41 -1.94 3.46
CA TRP A 517 35.68 -1.23 3.55
C TRP A 517 36.73 -1.80 2.57
N CYS A 518 37.14 -0.99 1.61
CA CYS A 518 38.15 -1.35 0.60
C CYS A 518 39.48 -0.65 0.92
N MET A 519 40.56 -1.41 1.00
CA MET A 519 41.90 -0.86 1.19
C MET A 519 42.44 -0.32 -0.13
N MET A 520 42.84 0.93 -0.17
CA MET A 520 43.39 1.54 -1.37
C MET A 520 44.76 0.94 -1.75
N ASN A 521 44.98 0.73 -3.04
CA ASN A 521 46.29 0.39 -3.57
C ASN A 521 47.21 1.62 -3.67
N GLU A 522 48.50 1.42 -3.93
CA GLU A 522 49.49 2.48 -3.98
C GLU A 522 49.13 3.62 -4.93
N LYS A 523 48.53 3.31 -6.09
CA LYS A 523 48.13 4.32 -7.09
C LYS A 523 46.95 5.14 -6.62
N GLU A 524 45.97 4.48 -5.95
CA GLU A 524 44.82 5.17 -5.37
C GLU A 524 45.28 6.09 -4.24
N ILE A 525 46.20 5.62 -3.37
CA ILE A 525 46.77 6.45 -2.29
C ILE A 525 47.45 7.67 -2.86
N ALA A 526 48.30 7.49 -3.89
CA ALA A 526 49.00 8.63 -4.53
C ALA A 526 47.98 9.64 -5.15
N SER A 527 46.94 9.14 -5.79
CA SER A 527 45.87 9.97 -6.36
C SER A 527 45.06 10.69 -5.27
N TYR A 528 44.80 10.03 -4.16
CA TYR A 528 44.11 10.60 -3.00
C TYR A 528 44.95 11.74 -2.39
N HIS A 529 46.23 11.51 -2.16
CA HIS A 529 47.16 12.54 -1.66
C HIS A 529 47.17 13.80 -2.53
N LYS A 530 47.23 13.61 -3.85
CA LYS A 530 47.13 14.72 -4.78
C LYS A 530 45.84 15.49 -4.71
N ALA A 531 44.70 14.78 -4.51
CA ALA A 531 43.40 15.40 -4.32
C ALA A 531 43.31 16.19 -2.99
N VAL A 532 43.90 15.66 -1.90
CA VAL A 532 43.99 16.35 -0.60
C VAL A 532 44.86 17.59 -0.69
N GLU A 533 46.07 17.50 -1.31
CA GLU A 533 46.96 18.63 -1.51
C GLU A 533 46.31 19.75 -2.31
N SER A 534 45.59 19.40 -3.39
CA SER A 534 44.87 20.38 -4.22
C SER A 534 43.65 20.96 -3.53
N GLY A 535 43.20 20.39 -2.42
CA GLY A 535 41.97 20.79 -1.74
C GLY A 535 40.68 20.46 -2.51
N ASN A 536 40.75 19.54 -3.46
CA ASN A 536 39.60 19.14 -4.27
C ASN A 536 38.78 18.07 -3.59
N PHE A 537 37.80 18.48 -2.77
CA PHE A 537 36.91 17.61 -2.03
C PHE A 537 36.16 16.57 -2.87
N MET A 538 35.70 16.97 -4.07
CA MET A 538 35.00 16.06 -4.97
C MET A 538 35.93 15.00 -5.58
N ALA A 539 37.19 15.38 -5.87
CA ALA A 539 38.19 14.43 -6.31
C ALA A 539 38.56 13.44 -5.22
N MET A 540 38.67 13.89 -3.91
CA MET A 540 38.91 13.01 -2.78
C MET A 540 37.83 11.90 -2.68
N ARG A 541 36.58 12.24 -2.89
CA ARG A 541 35.44 11.28 -2.85
C ARG A 541 35.41 10.31 -4.03
N ARG A 542 36.06 10.65 -5.15
CA ARG A 542 36.01 9.88 -6.39
C ARG A 542 37.26 9.05 -6.67
N VAL A 543 38.31 9.25 -5.92
CA VAL A 543 39.64 8.70 -6.23
C VAL A 543 39.65 7.20 -6.57
N SER A 544 38.91 6.40 -5.83
CA SER A 544 38.86 4.94 -6.04
C SER A 544 38.05 4.51 -7.28
N TRP A 545 37.56 5.46 -8.09
CA TRP A 545 36.80 5.17 -9.32
C TRP A 545 37.52 5.64 -10.61
N ASP A 546 38.77 6.05 -10.48
CA ASP A 546 39.53 6.60 -11.62
C ASP A 546 40.44 5.55 -12.31
N SER A 547 40.45 4.30 -11.83
CA SER A 547 41.37 3.27 -12.32
C SER A 547 40.71 1.90 -12.42
N LEU A 548 41.06 1.11 -13.44
CA LEU A 548 40.58 -0.26 -13.67
C LEU A 548 40.97 -1.24 -12.56
N ASN A 549 42.02 -0.93 -11.80
CA ASN A 549 42.50 -1.74 -10.69
C ASN A 549 42.06 -1.16 -9.35
N SER A 550 40.94 -0.45 -9.31
CA SER A 550 40.39 0.08 -8.10
C SER A 550 39.82 -1.04 -7.22
N THR A 551 40.16 -1.03 -5.95
CA THR A 551 39.68 -2.00 -4.97
C THR A 551 38.18 -1.91 -4.77
N LYS A 552 37.58 -0.70 -4.82
CA LYS A 552 36.10 -0.54 -4.83
C LYS A 552 35.47 -1.11 -6.09
N ALA A 553 36.10 -0.91 -7.27
CA ALA A 553 35.59 -1.43 -8.53
C ALA A 553 35.62 -2.96 -8.56
N GLU A 554 36.72 -3.58 -8.08
CA GLU A 554 36.81 -5.04 -7.94
C GLU A 554 35.72 -5.58 -7.03
N ARG A 555 35.55 -4.99 -5.85
CA ARG A 555 34.51 -5.40 -4.90
C ARG A 555 33.11 -5.23 -5.45
N MET A 556 32.83 -4.15 -6.13
CA MET A 556 31.54 -3.90 -6.80
C MET A 556 31.25 -4.96 -7.86
N VAL A 557 32.23 -5.31 -8.70
CA VAL A 557 32.08 -6.36 -9.72
C VAL A 557 31.81 -7.73 -9.07
N GLU A 558 32.53 -8.08 -8.00
CA GLU A 558 32.28 -9.31 -7.25
C GLU A 558 30.84 -9.40 -6.75
N LEU A 559 30.36 -8.34 -6.06
CA LEU A 559 28.99 -8.27 -5.55
C LEU A 559 27.95 -8.38 -6.67
N CYS A 560 28.18 -7.69 -7.80
CA CYS A 560 27.28 -7.79 -8.94
C CYS A 560 27.27 -9.19 -9.55
N LEU A 561 28.44 -9.82 -9.76
CA LEU A 561 28.51 -11.15 -10.36
C LEU A 561 27.88 -12.21 -9.44
N GLN A 562 28.10 -12.10 -8.13
CA GLN A 562 27.45 -12.97 -7.17
C GLN A 562 25.92 -12.81 -7.24
N ALA A 563 25.40 -11.59 -7.15
CA ALA A 563 23.97 -11.33 -7.21
C ALA A 563 23.33 -11.85 -8.50
N LEU A 564 24.00 -11.60 -9.65
CA LEU A 564 23.51 -12.07 -10.95
C LEU A 564 23.51 -13.61 -11.04
N SER A 565 24.49 -14.29 -10.42
CA SER A 565 24.52 -15.76 -10.38
C SER A 565 23.39 -16.37 -9.54
N GLU A 566 22.87 -15.60 -8.58
CA GLU A 566 21.73 -15.93 -7.74
C GLU A 566 20.38 -15.49 -8.39
N GLY A 567 20.41 -14.94 -9.60
CA GLY A 567 19.20 -14.45 -10.29
C GLY A 567 18.68 -13.12 -9.77
N ARG A 568 19.44 -12.42 -8.90
CA ARG A 568 19.04 -11.16 -8.26
C ARG A 568 19.38 -9.96 -9.11
N LYS A 569 18.55 -8.92 -9.07
CA LYS A 569 18.76 -7.65 -9.75
C LYS A 569 19.52 -6.67 -8.86
N VAL A 570 20.41 -5.89 -9.47
CA VAL A 570 21.30 -4.96 -8.77
C VAL A 570 21.05 -3.55 -9.24
N VAL A 571 20.94 -2.60 -8.31
CA VAL A 571 20.94 -1.16 -8.59
C VAL A 571 22.19 -0.54 -7.99
N ILE A 572 22.91 0.24 -8.80
CA ILE A 572 24.13 0.93 -8.38
C ILE A 572 23.88 2.43 -8.38
N PHE A 573 24.06 3.07 -7.24
CA PHE A 573 23.93 4.52 -7.12
C PHE A 573 25.30 5.21 -7.00
N SER A 574 25.47 6.29 -7.74
CA SER A 574 26.59 7.22 -7.56
C SER A 574 26.13 8.67 -7.75
N TYR A 575 26.76 9.57 -7.05
CA TYR A 575 26.65 11.01 -7.29
C TYR A 575 27.30 11.43 -8.62
N PHE A 576 28.40 10.75 -9.00
CA PHE A 576 29.26 11.09 -10.12
C PHE A 576 28.83 10.35 -11.39
N ILE A 577 28.61 11.09 -12.47
CA ILE A 577 28.25 10.52 -13.79
C ILE A 577 29.42 9.71 -14.37
N GLU A 578 30.65 10.20 -14.15
CA GLU A 578 31.86 9.54 -14.60
C GLU A 578 32.02 8.15 -13.95
N THR A 579 31.74 8.03 -12.65
CA THR A 579 31.71 6.74 -11.96
C THR A 579 30.69 5.80 -12.57
N LEU A 580 29.48 6.28 -12.89
CA LEU A 580 28.44 5.45 -13.51
C LEU A 580 28.85 4.98 -14.92
N SER A 581 29.50 5.84 -15.71
CA SER A 581 30.02 5.45 -17.02
C SER A 581 31.06 4.34 -16.87
N PHE A 582 32.01 4.50 -15.95
CA PHE A 582 33.04 3.52 -15.65
C PHE A 582 32.45 2.18 -15.17
N VAL A 583 31.46 2.22 -14.27
CA VAL A 583 30.73 1.04 -13.80
C VAL A 583 30.03 0.30 -14.96
N THR A 584 29.37 1.07 -15.85
CA THR A 584 28.69 0.50 -17.02
C THR A 584 29.69 -0.21 -17.95
N ASP A 585 30.85 0.40 -18.16
CA ASP A 585 31.92 -0.19 -19.00
C ASP A 585 32.52 -1.46 -18.39
N LEU A 586 32.71 -1.51 -17.05
CA LEU A 586 33.20 -2.67 -16.34
C LEU A 586 32.22 -3.87 -16.39
N LEU A 587 30.93 -3.59 -16.41
CA LEU A 587 29.85 -4.57 -16.42
C LEU A 587 29.26 -4.80 -17.82
N LEU A 588 30.08 -4.62 -18.87
CA LEU A 588 29.65 -4.71 -20.26
C LEU A 588 28.86 -6.00 -20.55
N GLY A 589 27.67 -5.86 -21.12
CA GLY A 589 26.76 -6.96 -21.44
C GLY A 589 25.92 -7.47 -20.26
N LYS A 590 26.14 -6.98 -19.03
CA LYS A 590 25.38 -7.29 -17.83
C LYS A 590 24.69 -6.07 -17.22
N SER A 591 25.10 -4.88 -17.65
CA SER A 591 24.54 -3.61 -17.20
C SER A 591 23.68 -2.97 -18.28
N LEU A 592 22.55 -2.40 -17.85
CA LEU A 592 21.75 -1.48 -18.65
C LEU A 592 22.45 -0.10 -18.73
N PRO A 593 22.07 0.77 -19.69
CA PRO A 593 22.56 2.13 -19.74
C PRO A 593 22.24 2.90 -18.45
N ALA A 594 23.22 3.72 -17.99
CA ALA A 594 23.04 4.47 -16.74
C ALA A 594 21.92 5.52 -16.83
N ILE A 595 21.05 5.58 -15.85
CA ILE A 595 20.02 6.63 -15.72
C ILE A 595 20.66 7.86 -15.09
N THR A 596 20.74 8.96 -15.86
CA THR A 596 21.29 10.25 -15.41
C THR A 596 20.29 11.39 -15.59
N GLY A 597 20.58 12.53 -14.95
CA GLY A 597 19.76 13.75 -15.10
C GLY A 597 19.64 14.27 -16.54
N LYS A 598 20.56 13.87 -17.43
CA LYS A 598 20.60 14.31 -18.83
C LYS A 598 19.68 13.50 -19.76
N LEU A 599 19.20 12.34 -19.35
CA LEU A 599 18.33 11.50 -20.16
C LEU A 599 16.91 12.06 -20.23
N SER A 600 16.27 11.94 -21.40
CA SER A 600 14.85 12.24 -21.56
C SER A 600 13.98 11.26 -20.74
N LEU A 601 12.76 11.68 -20.44
CA LEU A 601 11.82 10.85 -19.66
C LEU A 601 11.50 9.53 -20.38
N GLU A 602 11.32 9.57 -21.70
CA GLU A 602 11.01 8.38 -22.51
C GLU A 602 12.16 7.35 -22.44
N LYS A 603 13.41 7.80 -22.57
CA LYS A 603 14.58 6.92 -22.48
C LYS A 603 14.73 6.28 -21.11
N ARG A 604 14.49 7.06 -20.03
CA ARG A 604 14.53 6.51 -18.67
C ARG A 604 13.51 5.40 -18.48
N GLN A 605 12.32 5.58 -19.02
CA GLN A 605 11.24 4.60 -18.91
C GLN A 605 11.51 3.34 -19.72
N GLU A 606 12.08 3.48 -20.90
CA GLU A 606 12.48 2.32 -21.69
C GLU A 606 13.53 1.48 -20.95
N ILE A 607 14.51 2.12 -20.29
CA ILE A 607 15.51 1.43 -19.47
C ILE A 607 14.84 0.74 -18.28
N LEU A 608 13.89 1.39 -17.59
CA LEU A 608 13.17 0.79 -16.48
C LEU A 608 12.32 -0.40 -16.93
N ARG A 609 11.63 -0.28 -18.05
CA ARG A 609 10.85 -1.39 -18.63
C ARG A 609 11.75 -2.60 -18.92
N GLN A 610 12.94 -2.38 -19.48
CA GLN A 610 13.92 -3.45 -19.69
C GLN A 610 14.42 -4.04 -18.37
N PHE A 611 14.60 -3.23 -17.34
CA PHE A 611 15.01 -3.69 -16.02
C PHE A 611 13.92 -4.52 -15.33
N ASP A 612 12.65 -4.26 -15.61
CA ASP A 612 11.53 -5.04 -15.05
C ASP A 612 11.39 -6.44 -15.68
N GLU A 613 11.99 -6.69 -16.85
CA GLU A 613 12.00 -8.02 -17.48
C GLU A 613 12.63 -9.08 -16.55
N PRO A 614 12.22 -10.37 -16.62
CA PRO A 614 12.65 -11.40 -15.66
C PRO A 614 14.14 -11.76 -15.70
N VAL A 615 14.97 -11.04 -16.41
CA VAL A 615 16.40 -11.30 -16.54
C VAL A 615 17.16 -10.52 -15.47
N ALA A 616 18.03 -11.19 -14.72
CA ALA A 616 18.92 -10.54 -13.75
C ALA A 616 19.87 -9.57 -14.44
N GLN A 617 19.85 -8.31 -14.06
CA GLN A 617 20.61 -7.23 -14.69
C GLN A 617 21.09 -6.23 -13.65
N VAL A 618 22.07 -5.41 -14.04
CA VAL A 618 22.56 -4.28 -13.24
C VAL A 618 22.05 -2.98 -13.83
N LEU A 619 21.53 -2.10 -12.99
CA LEU A 619 21.06 -0.76 -13.37
C LEU A 619 21.82 0.33 -12.62
N PRO A 620 22.77 1.05 -13.27
CA PRO A 620 23.41 2.21 -12.69
C PRO A 620 22.51 3.44 -12.73
N ILE A 621 22.45 4.19 -11.62
CA ILE A 621 21.58 5.37 -11.50
C ILE A 621 22.34 6.51 -10.81
N GLN A 622 22.27 7.71 -11.37
CA GLN A 622 22.74 8.91 -10.69
C GLN A 622 21.82 9.21 -9.51
N ILE A 623 22.37 9.29 -8.28
CA ILE A 623 21.57 9.38 -7.06
C ILE A 623 20.57 10.55 -7.08
N ARG A 624 20.97 11.70 -7.59
CA ARG A 624 20.08 12.87 -7.76
C ARG A 624 19.02 12.69 -8.85
N ALA A 625 19.30 11.90 -9.88
CA ALA A 625 18.32 11.56 -10.91
C ALA A 625 17.38 10.43 -10.44
N GLY A 626 17.90 9.53 -9.61
CA GLY A 626 17.12 8.47 -8.96
C GLY A 626 16.12 8.98 -7.91
N GLY A 627 16.35 10.17 -7.34
CA GLY A 627 15.43 10.83 -6.40
C GLY A 627 14.09 11.24 -7.02
N ILE A 628 13.93 11.16 -8.34
CA ILE A 628 12.77 11.68 -9.06
C ILE A 628 11.86 10.52 -9.49
N GLY A 629 10.99 10.06 -8.58
CA GLY A 629 9.79 9.25 -8.91
C GLY A 629 10.00 7.87 -9.56
N LEU A 630 11.23 7.31 -9.56
CA LEU A 630 11.49 5.99 -10.11
C LEU A 630 10.92 4.90 -9.17
N ASN A 631 10.26 3.89 -9.75
CA ASN A 631 9.84 2.69 -9.05
C ASN A 631 10.73 1.52 -9.51
N ILE A 632 11.50 0.92 -8.59
CA ILE A 632 12.53 -0.08 -8.91
C ILE A 632 12.43 -1.24 -7.89
N GLN A 633 11.22 -1.67 -7.59
CA GLN A 633 10.94 -2.70 -6.57
C GLN A 633 11.43 -4.10 -6.95
N THR A 634 11.74 -4.34 -8.21
CA THR A 634 12.27 -5.62 -8.69
C THR A 634 13.72 -5.86 -8.29
N ALA A 635 14.42 -4.85 -7.76
CA ALA A 635 15.79 -4.99 -7.28
C ALA A 635 15.84 -5.47 -5.82
N GLU A 636 16.88 -6.23 -5.50
CA GLU A 636 17.15 -6.76 -4.16
C GLU A 636 18.50 -6.28 -3.62
N ILE A 637 19.43 -5.94 -4.51
CA ILE A 637 20.77 -5.50 -4.15
C ILE A 637 20.94 -4.03 -4.54
N VAL A 638 21.37 -3.23 -3.57
CA VAL A 638 21.70 -1.82 -3.73
C VAL A 638 23.18 -1.63 -3.46
N ILE A 639 23.91 -1.00 -4.36
CA ILE A 639 25.30 -0.65 -4.16
C ILE A 639 25.43 0.87 -4.19
N LEU A 640 25.96 1.46 -3.13
CA LEU A 640 26.29 2.88 -3.04
C LEU A 640 27.79 3.03 -3.29
N CYS A 641 28.19 3.66 -4.40
CA CYS A 641 29.58 3.77 -4.79
C CYS A 641 30.42 4.63 -3.84
N GLU A 642 29.78 5.57 -3.15
CA GLU A 642 30.41 6.47 -2.19
C GLU A 642 29.38 6.92 -1.12
N PRO A 643 29.83 7.28 0.11
CA PRO A 643 28.94 7.81 1.13
C PRO A 643 28.37 9.16 0.71
N GLN A 644 27.09 9.40 0.95
CA GLN A 644 26.46 10.67 0.62
C GLN A 644 26.70 11.72 1.71
N LEU A 645 26.54 12.98 1.36
CA LEU A 645 26.73 14.09 2.29
C LEU A 645 25.54 14.27 3.23
N LYS A 646 24.37 13.77 2.79
CA LYS A 646 23.11 13.82 3.54
C LYS A 646 22.53 12.42 3.67
N PRO A 647 22.13 12.01 4.89
CA PRO A 647 21.41 10.75 5.08
C PRO A 647 20.13 10.66 4.25
N SER A 648 19.43 11.80 4.07
CA SER A 648 18.21 11.88 3.25
C SER A 648 18.42 11.46 1.81
N ASP A 649 19.58 11.77 1.19
CA ASP A 649 19.86 11.39 -0.20
C ASP A 649 20.03 9.87 -0.34
N GLU A 650 20.69 9.20 0.62
CA GLU A 650 20.80 7.74 0.66
C GLU A 650 19.46 7.07 0.90
N MET A 651 18.74 7.53 1.92
CA MET A 651 17.43 6.98 2.26
C MET A 651 16.42 7.17 1.13
N GLN A 652 16.48 8.29 0.41
CA GLN A 652 15.65 8.52 -0.76
C GLN A 652 15.96 7.54 -1.88
N ALA A 653 17.23 7.25 -2.15
CA ALA A 653 17.64 6.26 -3.14
C ALA A 653 17.19 4.84 -2.74
N ILE A 654 17.45 4.44 -1.49
CA ILE A 654 17.04 3.13 -0.95
C ILE A 654 15.50 2.97 -1.00
N SER A 655 14.76 4.03 -0.68
CA SER A 655 13.29 3.99 -0.66
C SER A 655 12.63 3.80 -2.04
N ARG A 656 13.39 3.83 -3.13
CA ARG A 656 12.90 3.47 -4.47
C ARG A 656 12.83 1.97 -4.68
N ILE A 657 13.60 1.22 -3.90
CA ILE A 657 13.66 -0.24 -3.90
C ILE A 657 12.91 -0.78 -2.68
N TYR A 658 13.26 -0.30 -1.50
CA TYR A 658 12.66 -0.69 -0.24
C TYR A 658 11.40 0.12 0.07
N ARG A 659 10.27 -0.34 -0.47
CA ARG A 659 8.98 0.32 -0.35
C ARG A 659 7.84 -0.69 -0.39
N MET A 660 6.63 -0.23 -0.12
CA MET A 660 5.41 -1.04 -0.18
C MET A 660 5.36 -1.89 -1.47
N GLY A 661 5.15 -3.19 -1.34
CA GLY A 661 5.18 -4.17 -2.43
C GLY A 661 6.53 -4.86 -2.64
N GLN A 662 7.59 -4.49 -1.90
CA GLN A 662 8.83 -5.27 -1.86
C GLN A 662 8.60 -6.55 -1.06
N VAL A 663 8.85 -7.69 -1.67
CA VAL A 663 8.64 -9.02 -1.07
C VAL A 663 9.94 -9.73 -0.72
N ASN A 664 11.07 -9.29 -1.30
CA ASN A 664 12.38 -9.88 -1.10
C ASN A 664 13.22 -9.07 -0.13
N HIS A 665 14.13 -9.72 0.60
CA HIS A 665 15.12 -9.06 1.44
C HIS A 665 16.00 -8.12 0.62
N VAL A 666 16.20 -6.89 1.10
CA VAL A 666 17.01 -5.88 0.42
C VAL A 666 18.34 -5.70 1.13
N PHE A 667 19.42 -5.92 0.39
CA PHE A 667 20.79 -5.71 0.86
C PHE A 667 21.36 -4.43 0.26
N VAL A 668 21.88 -3.56 1.12
CA VAL A 668 22.54 -2.31 0.74
C VAL A 668 24.02 -2.42 1.07
N TYR A 669 24.86 -2.33 0.08
CA TYR A 669 26.32 -2.31 0.22
C TYR A 669 26.83 -0.90 -0.01
N ARG A 670 27.42 -0.28 1.01
CA ARG A 670 28.09 1.03 0.91
C ARG A 670 29.58 0.79 0.76
N LEU A 671 30.15 1.12 -0.43
CA LEU A 671 31.55 0.96 -0.74
C LEU A 671 32.35 2.13 -0.17
N LEU A 672 33.31 1.84 0.69
CA LEU A 672 34.07 2.81 1.43
C LEU A 672 35.58 2.58 1.24
N SER A 673 36.36 3.66 1.13
CA SER A 673 37.83 3.58 1.14
C SER A 673 38.36 3.81 2.54
N ALA A 674 39.11 2.84 3.05
CA ALA A 674 39.76 2.96 4.35
C ALA A 674 40.84 4.06 4.32
N ASP A 675 41.11 4.69 5.46
CA ASP A 675 42.07 5.76 5.66
C ASP A 675 41.81 7.01 4.78
N THR A 676 40.55 7.27 4.43
CA THR A 676 40.14 8.41 3.62
C THR A 676 39.04 9.23 4.27
N ILE A 677 38.62 10.28 3.56
CA ILE A 677 37.48 11.11 3.95
C ILE A 677 36.17 10.31 4.12
N ASP A 678 36.06 9.13 3.51
CA ASP A 678 34.89 8.26 3.64
C ASP A 678 34.60 7.88 5.10
N GLU A 679 35.64 7.65 5.92
CA GLU A 679 35.50 7.37 7.35
C GLU A 679 34.79 8.51 8.10
N VAL A 680 35.20 9.73 7.80
CA VAL A 680 34.62 10.91 8.46
C VAL A 680 33.18 11.12 7.98
N LEU A 681 32.93 10.91 6.70
CA LEU A 681 31.59 11.04 6.13
C LEU A 681 30.63 9.98 6.68
N VAL A 682 31.05 8.72 6.75
CA VAL A 682 30.23 7.62 7.32
C VAL A 682 29.98 7.83 8.81
N LYS A 683 31.00 8.21 9.58
CA LYS A 683 30.81 8.55 10.99
C LYS A 683 29.78 9.66 11.16
N ARG A 684 29.85 10.72 10.35
CA ARG A 684 28.86 11.79 10.36
C ARG A 684 27.47 11.31 9.93
N LEU A 685 27.37 10.39 8.96
CA LEU A 685 26.09 9.78 8.57
C LEU A 685 25.50 8.99 9.73
N HIS A 686 26.31 8.16 10.41
CA HIS A 686 25.87 7.37 11.56
C HIS A 686 25.52 8.28 12.76
N ASP A 687 26.32 9.30 13.06
CA ASP A 687 26.02 10.25 14.12
C ASP A 687 24.70 10.99 13.82
N LYS A 688 24.52 11.45 12.59
CA LYS A 688 23.27 12.07 12.14
C LYS A 688 22.08 11.09 12.15
N GLN A 689 22.28 9.84 11.81
CA GLN A 689 21.25 8.82 11.83
C GLN A 689 20.89 8.37 13.24
N ASN A 690 21.89 8.28 14.14
CA ASN A 690 21.67 8.02 15.56
C ASN A 690 21.00 9.22 16.24
N ILE A 691 21.44 10.41 15.93
CA ILE A 691 20.78 11.66 16.29
C ILE A 691 19.36 11.67 15.72
N PHE A 692 19.14 11.33 14.46
CA PHE A 692 17.82 11.20 13.83
C PHE A 692 16.95 10.13 14.53
N ASN A 693 17.50 8.95 14.85
CA ASN A 693 16.76 7.87 15.51
C ASN A 693 16.53 8.14 17.01
N GLN A 694 17.47 8.78 17.69
CA GLN A 694 17.34 9.23 19.09
C GLN A 694 16.55 10.54 19.21
N PHE A 695 16.63 11.39 18.18
CA PHE A 695 16.09 12.74 18.12
C PHE A 695 14.91 12.90 17.13
N ALA A 696 14.37 11.82 16.55
CA ALA A 696 12.94 11.85 16.22
C ALA A 696 12.14 12.31 17.46
N ASP A 697 12.79 12.30 18.61
CA ASP A 697 12.31 12.83 19.88
C ASP A 697 12.97 14.16 20.34
N GLU A 698 14.07 14.80 19.77
CA GLU A 698 14.73 16.03 20.29
C GLU A 698 15.24 17.05 19.25
N SER A 699 14.65 18.26 19.14
CA SER A 699 14.63 19.18 17.98
C SER A 699 15.68 20.31 17.88
N GLU A 700 16.60 20.54 18.81
CA GLU A 700 17.42 21.77 18.78
C GLU A 700 18.79 21.70 18.08
N ILE A 701 19.28 20.50 17.76
CA ILE A 701 20.66 20.32 17.24
C ILE A 701 20.69 20.13 15.70
N SER A 702 19.54 19.95 15.04
CA SER A 702 19.50 19.51 13.63
C SER A 702 19.83 20.59 12.59
N ASP A 703 19.55 21.85 12.86
CA ASP A 703 19.75 22.95 11.89
C ASP A 703 21.23 23.21 11.53
N GLN A 704 22.14 22.90 12.45
CA GLN A 704 23.58 23.04 12.18
C GLN A 704 24.17 21.87 11.37
N LEU A 705 23.40 20.76 11.21
CA LEU A 705 23.91 19.51 10.63
C LEU A 705 23.50 19.26 9.18
N GLU A 706 22.55 20.01 8.63
CA GLU A 706 21.95 19.68 7.30
C GLU A 706 22.78 20.08 6.07
N GLN A 707 23.61 21.10 6.17
CA GLN A 707 24.51 21.47 5.07
C GLN A 707 25.95 21.44 5.56
N LEU A 708 26.81 20.73 4.81
CA LEU A 708 28.23 21.00 4.86
C LEU A 708 28.42 22.44 4.36
N LYS A 709 28.59 23.37 5.31
CA LYS A 709 28.96 24.73 4.98
C LYS A 709 30.35 24.68 4.33
N GLU A 710 30.67 25.66 3.52
CA GLU A 710 32.00 25.76 2.90
C GLU A 710 33.12 25.66 3.93
N ASP A 711 32.92 26.21 5.13
CA ASP A 711 33.82 26.10 6.29
C ASP A 711 33.99 24.66 6.81
N ASP A 712 32.93 23.83 6.76
CA ASP A 712 33.00 22.41 7.17
C ASP A 712 33.82 21.59 6.16
N VAL A 713 33.66 21.86 4.86
CA VAL A 713 34.46 21.22 3.80
C VAL A 713 35.94 21.60 3.96
N GLN A 714 36.24 22.86 4.22
CA GLN A 714 37.62 23.33 4.47
C GLN A 714 38.22 22.67 5.72
N THR A 715 37.43 22.52 6.79
CA THR A 715 37.86 21.85 8.04
C THR A 715 38.16 20.37 7.76
N LEU A 716 37.36 19.69 6.95
CA LEU A 716 37.57 18.29 6.53
C LEU A 716 38.86 18.15 5.72
N ILE A 717 39.07 19.00 4.73
CA ILE A 717 40.29 19.02 3.93
C ILE A 717 41.53 19.26 4.81
N GLN A 718 41.45 20.19 5.79
CA GLN A 718 42.54 20.46 6.71
C GLN A 718 42.82 19.26 7.63
N SER A 719 41.80 18.52 8.08
CA SER A 719 41.97 17.32 8.87
C SER A 719 42.71 16.23 8.09
N GLU A 720 42.34 16.02 6.84
CA GLU A 720 43.01 15.05 5.97
C GLU A 720 44.46 15.44 5.64
N ARG A 721 44.74 16.75 5.42
CA ARG A 721 46.08 17.25 5.27
C ARG A 721 46.97 17.02 6.50
N LYS A 722 46.39 17.14 7.71
CA LYS A 722 47.11 16.84 8.97
C LYS A 722 47.43 15.34 9.08
N LYS A 723 46.52 14.44 8.72
CA LYS A 723 46.78 12.99 8.74
C LYS A 723 47.93 12.61 7.79
N MET A 724 48.05 13.25 6.61
CA MET A 724 49.11 12.98 5.65
C MET A 724 50.51 13.46 6.13
N ASN A 725 50.58 14.41 7.03
CA ASN A 725 51.84 14.98 7.53
C ASN A 725 52.36 14.26 8.80
N HIS A 726 51.63 13.27 9.27
CA HIS A 726 52.00 12.36 10.37
C HIS A 726 52.20 10.93 9.86
#